data_2b9d681981d1f64a06837e47fb8de244
#
_entry.id   2b9d681981d1f64a06837e47fb8de244
#
_cell.length_a   1.000
_cell.length_b   1.000
_cell.length_c   1.000
_cell.angle_alpha   90.00
_cell.angle_beta   90.00
_cell.angle_gamma   90.00
#
_symmetry.space_group_name_H-M   'P 1'
#
loop_
_entity.id
_entity.type
_entity.pdbx_description
1 polymer ?
#
loop_
_entity_poly.entity_id
_entity_poly.type
_entity_poly.pdbx_seq_one_letter_code
_entity_poly.pdbx_strand_id
1 'polypeptide(L)'
;MSPERARQGTTALHDGGPAAGAGTTEQTPPAGRPGAPVPSVLSLPAPAVLAALESSPRGLTAAEAAARRARHGPNELPAASHGHVWRRLLAQFTDLFAVVLLVSSAITFLAYWLERPREPATLQLAVAILGVVLLNAAIGFAQEYSAERTAESLQAMVPHICRVLRDGERRELSARDLVPGDVVVLEAGDAVPADCRLVEAQEAAVNNAALTGESDPVTRIAEPVPPGPPLEARNCVFMGTDLVAGTGKAVVLATGTATEFGRIFRLTAAAPRQRTPLQRQVAVMARRVAGVALATGALLFAVRVPSGQPFVDTFVFALGVMVALVPEGLPATLSVSLAIGVRRMARRQALVKQLLAVEALGSTSVICTDKTGTLTQAEMTVVQLWADGVPHAVSGVGYAPDGEVADPAPVRELLRTAALCSNARLVRTAGRDAWRVLGDTTEGALLVAAVKAGLDPAEEESRAPRVAEYPFDSERKLMSTVHRDGDGTYFACAKGAPLELLTRCEAVDRGDGRKPLTDAGRRGVIAAADGMAGRGLRVLAVARRQVSGPRPPISDVESELTLLGLAGMYDPPRPEVRDAVDACRRAGIRIVMVTGDHPLTAEAVARRVGIVRETAPAVATGTELDAMDDSGLDALLTGARELLLCRVTPEHKMRVVTALQRRGEVVAVTGDGANDAPALKHADIGVAMGASGTDVAREAAVMVLLDDSFASITTAVGLGRSVYRNIRKFLIYLFSHNIAELVPILAATFTGFPLVPITAVQILAIDLGSDVLPALALGAEPMEPDVMTSPPRPRRERLFSTAVMGRILFLGGIQALGVCAVFFWHVHASGIPYADFTRDTPVYREAITMVQAGIVVSQFFNALAVRTDRQSVFRAGLLSNPWLLAAGFFGIGLMAAISYAPPLQAVFRTAPLAPADWAVLAAFGALLLAAEELRKWTLRRRSPAPKGGRP
;
A
#
# COMPACT_ATOMS: atom_id res chain seq x y z
N MET A 1 -20.10 -5.36 -49.85
CA MET A 1 -21.44 -5.16 -50.41
C MET A 1 -22.25 -4.35 -49.40
N SER A 2 -22.32 -3.06 -49.60
CA SER A 2 -23.38 -2.14 -49.07
C SER A 2 -24.56 -2.23 -49.99
N PRO A 3 -25.79 -1.67 -49.83
CA PRO A 3 -26.09 -0.40 -49.12
C PRO A 3 -27.43 -0.32 -48.35
N GLU A 4 -27.55 0.75 -47.50
CA GLU A 4 -28.54 1.89 -47.58
C GLU A 4 -30.05 1.66 -47.43
N ARG A 5 -30.69 2.43 -46.52
CA ARG A 5 -31.72 3.52 -46.68
C ARG A 5 -32.46 3.66 -45.32
N ALA A 6 -32.46 4.75 -44.64
CA ALA A 6 -33.07 6.06 -44.82
C ALA A 6 -34.61 6.12 -44.80
N ARG A 7 -35.19 6.91 -43.90
CA ARG A 7 -36.29 7.95 -43.97
C ARG A 7 -37.07 8.00 -42.66
N GLN A 8 -37.08 9.09 -41.91
CA GLN A 8 -37.85 10.34 -42.04
C GLN A 8 -39.34 10.23 -41.66
N GLY A 9 -39.81 11.15 -40.82
CA GLY A 9 -41.20 11.62 -40.67
C GLY A 9 -41.49 12.03 -39.22
N THR A 10 -41.33 13.20 -38.77
CA THR A 10 -42.04 14.51 -38.72
C THR A 10 -43.51 14.48 -38.22
N THR A 11 -43.78 15.53 -37.42
CA THR A 11 -44.99 16.30 -37.05
C THR A 11 -45.67 15.90 -35.74
N ALA A 12 -45.78 16.72 -34.72
CA ALA A 12 -46.20 18.09 -34.47
C ALA A 12 -47.57 18.19 -33.78
N LEU A 13 -47.59 18.98 -32.69
CA LEU A 13 -48.68 19.81 -32.15
C LEU A 13 -49.92 19.23 -31.42
N HIS A 14 -50.14 19.58 -30.16
CA HIS A 14 -51.09 20.63 -29.71
C HIS A 14 -51.19 20.68 -28.14
N ASP A 15 -51.01 21.89 -27.66
CA ASP A 15 -51.71 22.74 -26.70
C ASP A 15 -52.68 22.16 -25.64
N GLY A 16 -52.56 22.73 -24.42
CA GLY A 16 -53.63 22.83 -23.45
C GLY A 16 -53.18 22.98 -21.99
N GLY A 17 -52.93 24.19 -21.49
CA GLY A 17 -53.02 24.45 -20.04
C GLY A 17 -54.48 24.82 -19.64
N PRO A 18 -54.80 25.19 -18.40
CA PRO A 18 -53.96 25.87 -17.40
C PRO A 18 -54.23 25.51 -15.90
N ALA A 19 -53.30 26.01 -15.06
CA ALA A 19 -53.48 26.61 -13.72
C ALA A 19 -54.02 25.83 -12.49
N ALA A 20 -53.19 25.81 -11.46
CA ALA A 20 -53.30 26.46 -10.14
C ALA A 20 -52.37 25.79 -9.11
N GLY A 21 -51.32 26.41 -8.62
CA GLY A 21 -51.30 27.20 -7.41
C GLY A 21 -51.04 26.41 -6.15
N ALA A 22 -49.79 26.28 -5.71
CA ALA A 22 -49.41 26.15 -4.30
C ALA A 22 -47.93 26.55 -4.11
N GLY A 23 -47.68 27.60 -3.35
CA GLY A 23 -46.41 28.18 -3.06
C GLY A 23 -45.50 27.26 -2.26
N THR A 24 -44.24 27.16 -2.73
CA THR A 24 -43.14 26.73 -1.91
C THR A 24 -42.16 27.90 -1.78
N THR A 25 -41.99 28.36 -0.56
CA THR A 25 -41.04 29.36 -0.13
C THR A 25 -39.61 28.89 -0.51
N GLU A 26 -39.03 29.56 -1.51
CA GLU A 26 -37.62 29.56 -1.77
C GLU A 26 -36.86 30.16 -0.58
N GLN A 27 -36.14 29.32 0.19
CA GLN A 27 -35.11 29.81 1.07
C GLN A 27 -33.86 30.10 0.25
N THR A 28 -33.66 31.37 -0.04
CA THR A 28 -32.43 31.92 -0.58
C THR A 28 -31.29 31.71 0.43
N PRO A 29 -30.16 31.09 0.07
CA PRO A 29 -28.99 31.08 0.92
C PRO A 29 -28.35 32.48 0.96
N PRO A 30 -27.70 32.89 2.05
CA PRO A 30 -27.12 34.21 2.21
C PRO A 30 -26.01 34.41 1.18
N ALA A 31 -26.11 35.45 0.40
CA ALA A 31 -25.12 35.89 -0.58
C ALA A 31 -23.83 36.36 0.14
N GLY A 32 -22.81 35.48 0.20
CA GLY A 32 -21.44 35.91 0.34
C GLY A 32 -20.98 36.52 -1.00
N ARG A 33 -20.43 37.71 -0.97
CA ARG A 33 -19.89 38.38 -2.18
C ARG A 33 -18.89 37.45 -2.87
N PRO A 34 -19.07 37.10 -4.15
CA PRO A 34 -18.10 36.30 -4.88
C PRO A 34 -16.82 37.12 -5.09
N GLY A 35 -15.66 36.50 -4.86
CA GLY A 35 -14.40 36.98 -5.41
C GLY A 35 -14.54 37.15 -6.91
N ALA A 36 -13.70 37.97 -7.51
CA ALA A 36 -13.78 38.28 -8.94
C ALA A 36 -13.93 37.01 -9.77
N PRO A 37 -14.84 36.95 -10.75
CA PRO A 37 -15.06 35.74 -11.50
C PRO A 37 -13.77 35.27 -12.18
N VAL A 38 -13.40 34.01 -12.03
CA VAL A 38 -12.16 33.40 -12.54
C VAL A 38 -11.84 33.80 -13.99
N PRO A 39 -12.81 33.91 -14.93
CA PRO A 39 -12.55 34.37 -16.28
C PRO A 39 -11.93 35.76 -16.40
N SER A 40 -12.19 36.67 -15.45
CA SER A 40 -11.62 38.02 -15.49
C SER A 40 -10.14 38.07 -15.03
N VAL A 41 -9.71 37.13 -14.21
CA VAL A 41 -8.35 37.05 -13.68
C VAL A 41 -7.36 36.47 -14.70
N LEU A 42 -7.84 35.70 -15.69
CA LEU A 42 -7.01 35.06 -16.73
C LEU A 42 -6.37 36.09 -17.68
N SER A 43 -7.06 37.18 -17.93
CA SER A 43 -6.62 38.23 -18.86
C SER A 43 -5.83 39.34 -18.19
N LEU A 44 -5.62 39.29 -16.87
CA LEU A 44 -4.88 40.29 -16.13
C LEU A 44 -3.37 40.00 -16.14
N PRO A 45 -2.50 41.05 -16.18
CA PRO A 45 -1.08 40.89 -15.94
C PRO A 45 -0.81 40.54 -14.46
N ALA A 46 0.32 39.86 -14.16
CA ALA A 46 0.63 39.30 -12.85
C ALA A 46 0.44 40.28 -11.65
N PRO A 47 0.86 41.58 -11.71
CA PRO A 47 0.61 42.51 -10.62
C PRO A 47 -0.88 42.79 -10.37
N ALA A 48 -1.70 42.83 -11.44
CA ALA A 48 -3.13 43.07 -11.34
C ALA A 48 -3.88 41.83 -10.80
N VAL A 49 -3.38 40.60 -11.08
CA VAL A 49 -3.88 39.36 -10.52
C VAL A 49 -3.70 39.35 -9.00
N LEU A 50 -2.48 39.69 -8.52
CA LEU A 50 -2.20 39.76 -7.09
C LEU A 50 -3.11 40.78 -6.40
N ALA A 51 -3.29 41.97 -7.01
CA ALA A 51 -4.20 42.99 -6.47
C ALA A 51 -5.65 42.53 -6.43
N ALA A 52 -6.15 41.89 -7.51
CA ALA A 52 -7.51 41.37 -7.60
C ALA A 52 -7.84 40.30 -6.56
N LEU A 53 -6.83 39.53 -6.13
CA LEU A 53 -6.93 38.50 -5.09
C LEU A 53 -6.50 39.01 -3.70
N GLU A 54 -6.34 40.33 -3.55
CA GLU A 54 -5.90 40.96 -2.29
C GLU A 54 -4.62 40.28 -1.75
N SER A 55 -3.64 40.01 -2.62
CA SER A 55 -2.37 39.39 -2.32
C SER A 55 -1.22 40.30 -2.71
N SER A 56 0.02 39.92 -2.40
CA SER A 56 1.21 40.68 -2.73
C SER A 56 2.32 39.76 -3.28
N PRO A 57 3.35 40.32 -3.95
CA PRO A 57 4.53 39.57 -4.36
C PRO A 57 5.28 38.91 -3.20
N ARG A 58 5.08 39.37 -1.97
CA ARG A 58 5.63 38.78 -0.73
C ARG A 58 4.71 37.74 -0.09
N GLY A 59 3.58 37.44 -0.73
CA GLY A 59 2.52 36.56 -0.21
C GLY A 59 1.61 37.22 0.80
N LEU A 60 0.75 36.44 1.43
CA LEU A 60 -0.13 36.87 2.53
C LEU A 60 0.64 36.95 3.84
N THR A 61 0.16 37.80 4.76
CA THR A 61 0.59 37.69 6.16
C THR A 61 -0.04 36.49 6.87
N ALA A 62 0.61 36.00 7.93
CA ALA A 62 0.06 34.90 8.72
C ALA A 62 -1.35 35.18 9.27
N ALA A 63 -1.63 36.45 9.64
CA ALA A 63 -2.92 36.88 10.17
C ALA A 63 -4.01 36.85 9.07
N GLU A 64 -3.72 37.33 7.88
CA GLU A 64 -4.63 37.33 6.73
C GLU A 64 -4.93 35.89 6.27
N ALA A 65 -3.91 35.02 6.20
CA ALA A 65 -4.09 33.61 5.90
C ALA A 65 -5.01 32.91 6.90
N ALA A 66 -4.84 33.17 8.21
CA ALA A 66 -5.73 32.65 9.25
C ALA A 66 -7.18 33.17 9.10
N ALA A 67 -7.37 34.46 8.81
CA ALA A 67 -8.68 35.04 8.59
C ALA A 67 -9.39 34.47 7.35
N ARG A 68 -8.62 34.25 6.25
CA ARG A 68 -9.15 33.60 5.02
C ARG A 68 -9.47 32.13 5.27
N ARG A 69 -8.67 31.41 6.04
CA ARG A 69 -8.95 30.02 6.43
C ARG A 69 -10.24 29.89 7.22
N ALA A 70 -10.53 30.84 8.10
CA ALA A 70 -11.81 30.88 8.85
C ALA A 70 -13.02 31.10 7.93
N ARG A 71 -12.85 31.82 6.80
CA ARG A 71 -13.92 32.09 5.81
C ARG A 71 -14.11 30.96 4.79
N HIS A 72 -13.03 30.43 4.23
CA HIS A 72 -13.04 29.47 3.12
C HIS A 72 -12.97 28.01 3.57
N GLY A 73 -12.61 27.76 4.84
CA GLY A 73 -12.37 26.45 5.37
C GLY A 73 -11.01 25.87 4.93
N PRO A 74 -10.71 24.61 5.28
CA PRO A 74 -9.49 23.91 4.85
C PRO A 74 -9.55 23.56 3.37
N ASN A 75 -8.38 23.52 2.72
CA ASN A 75 -8.25 23.02 1.36
C ASN A 75 -8.32 21.49 1.33
N GLU A 76 -9.52 20.97 1.49
CA GLU A 76 -9.80 19.54 1.49
C GLU A 76 -11.05 19.25 0.65
N LEU A 77 -11.01 18.13 -0.06
CA LEU A 77 -12.23 17.58 -0.64
C LEU A 77 -13.02 16.91 0.48
N PRO A 78 -14.37 17.06 0.54
CA PRO A 78 -15.15 16.32 1.50
C PRO A 78 -14.83 14.84 1.33
N ALA A 79 -14.44 14.16 2.41
CA ALA A 79 -14.42 12.71 2.41
C ALA A 79 -15.75 12.25 1.82
N ALA A 80 -15.71 11.30 0.86
CA ALA A 80 -16.90 10.83 0.15
C ALA A 80 -18.03 10.68 1.15
N SER A 81 -19.13 11.45 0.94
CA SER A 81 -20.17 11.67 1.96
C SER A 81 -20.51 10.34 2.60
N HIS A 82 -20.24 10.23 3.88
CA HIS A 82 -20.61 9.06 4.66
C HIS A 82 -22.12 8.94 4.51
N GLY A 83 -22.59 8.04 3.65
CA GLY A 83 -24.01 7.78 3.51
C GLY A 83 -24.56 7.62 4.91
N HIS A 84 -25.70 8.23 5.20
CA HIS A 84 -26.27 8.28 6.56
C HIS A 84 -26.04 6.96 7.27
N VAL A 85 -25.49 6.98 8.48
CA VAL A 85 -25.18 5.81 9.32
C VAL A 85 -26.30 4.77 9.27
N TRP A 86 -27.55 5.22 9.20
CA TRP A 86 -28.72 4.38 9.04
C TRP A 86 -28.80 3.61 7.71
N ARG A 87 -28.35 4.20 6.59
CA ARG A 87 -28.31 3.48 5.30
C ARG A 87 -27.31 2.33 5.31
N ARG A 88 -26.20 2.49 6.02
CA ARG A 88 -25.20 1.43 6.21
C ARG A 88 -25.71 0.33 7.12
N LEU A 89 -26.37 0.70 8.23
CA LEU A 89 -27.01 -0.29 9.08
C LEU A 89 -28.08 -1.06 8.30
N LEU A 90 -28.93 -0.38 7.53
CA LEU A 90 -29.92 -1.03 6.68
C LEU A 90 -29.30 -1.91 5.58
N ALA A 91 -28.13 -1.55 5.06
CA ALA A 91 -27.42 -2.38 4.09
C ALA A 91 -27.02 -3.75 4.65
N GLN A 92 -26.82 -3.89 5.97
CA GLN A 92 -26.55 -5.19 6.61
C GLN A 92 -27.73 -6.16 6.50
N PHE A 93 -28.96 -5.64 6.36
CA PHE A 93 -30.16 -6.45 6.17
C PHE A 93 -30.43 -6.84 4.72
N THR A 94 -29.66 -6.32 3.76
CA THR A 94 -29.81 -6.61 2.31
C THR A 94 -28.80 -7.64 1.82
N ASP A 95 -27.91 -8.13 2.68
CA ASP A 95 -27.02 -9.24 2.34
C ASP A 95 -27.85 -10.53 2.12
N LEU A 96 -27.36 -11.39 1.20
CA LEU A 96 -28.08 -12.62 0.85
C LEU A 96 -28.45 -13.45 2.08
N PHE A 97 -27.55 -13.54 3.05
CA PHE A 97 -27.75 -14.33 4.25
C PHE A 97 -28.76 -13.69 5.19
N ALA A 98 -28.68 -12.39 5.41
CA ALA A 98 -29.67 -11.67 6.21
C ALA A 98 -31.07 -11.77 5.62
N VAL A 99 -31.21 -11.69 4.29
CA VAL A 99 -32.51 -11.86 3.62
C VAL A 99 -33.06 -13.28 3.80
N VAL A 100 -32.22 -14.30 3.65
CA VAL A 100 -32.62 -15.71 3.88
C VAL A 100 -33.11 -15.89 5.32
N LEU A 101 -32.36 -15.36 6.30
CA LEU A 101 -32.74 -15.43 7.72
C LEU A 101 -34.04 -14.67 8.02
N LEU A 102 -34.23 -13.47 7.47
CA LEU A 102 -35.46 -12.70 7.63
C LEU A 102 -36.67 -13.44 7.07
N VAL A 103 -36.52 -14.00 5.86
CA VAL A 103 -37.59 -14.83 5.25
C VAL A 103 -37.83 -16.07 6.09
N SER A 104 -36.77 -16.73 6.58
CA SER A 104 -36.90 -17.89 7.48
C SER A 104 -37.62 -17.54 8.77
N SER A 105 -37.26 -16.42 9.41
CA SER A 105 -37.95 -15.95 10.61
C SER A 105 -39.41 -15.63 10.33
N ALA A 106 -39.72 -14.92 9.24
CA ALA A 106 -41.10 -14.60 8.86
C ALA A 106 -41.96 -15.87 8.61
N ILE A 107 -41.39 -16.88 7.91
CA ILE A 107 -42.05 -18.15 7.68
C ILE A 107 -42.27 -18.91 9.00
N THR A 108 -41.29 -18.89 9.91
CA THR A 108 -41.42 -19.54 11.23
C THR A 108 -42.48 -18.83 12.12
N PHE A 109 -42.56 -17.50 12.06
CA PHE A 109 -43.66 -16.75 12.72
C PHE A 109 -45.03 -17.13 12.12
N LEU A 110 -45.12 -17.24 10.80
CA LEU A 110 -46.33 -17.67 10.10
C LEU A 110 -46.71 -19.11 10.51
N ALA A 111 -45.73 -20.01 10.56
CA ALA A 111 -45.93 -21.39 11.01
C ALA A 111 -46.49 -21.44 12.43
N TYR A 112 -45.89 -20.67 13.38
CA TYR A 112 -46.43 -20.56 14.75
C TYR A 112 -47.86 -20.02 14.78
N TRP A 113 -48.22 -19.06 13.91
CA TRP A 113 -49.56 -18.50 13.86
C TRP A 113 -50.61 -19.49 13.32
N LEU A 114 -50.19 -20.37 12.39
CA LEU A 114 -51.06 -21.42 11.80
C LEU A 114 -51.16 -22.68 12.67
N GLU A 115 -50.17 -22.92 13.53
CA GLU A 115 -50.08 -24.12 14.38
C GLU A 115 -51.17 -24.16 15.47
N ARG A 116 -51.82 -25.34 15.66
CA ARG A 116 -52.81 -25.56 16.71
C ARG A 116 -52.68 -26.97 17.30
N PRO A 117 -52.34 -27.11 18.60
CA PRO A 117 -52.05 -26.06 19.58
C PRO A 117 -50.73 -25.32 19.26
N ARG A 118 -50.63 -24.04 19.65
CA ARG A 118 -49.43 -23.24 19.44
C ARG A 118 -48.30 -23.73 20.31
N GLU A 119 -47.21 -24.22 19.68
CA GLU A 119 -46.01 -24.63 20.41
C GLU A 119 -45.12 -23.43 20.73
N PRO A 120 -44.76 -23.15 22.01
CA PRO A 120 -43.83 -22.08 22.38
C PRO A 120 -42.47 -22.21 21.74
N ALA A 121 -42.03 -23.43 21.38
CA ALA A 121 -40.76 -23.70 20.76
C ALA A 121 -40.63 -23.08 19.33
N THR A 122 -41.73 -23.09 18.56
CA THR A 122 -41.76 -22.47 17.23
C THR A 122 -41.59 -20.96 17.31
N LEU A 123 -42.26 -20.33 18.32
CA LEU A 123 -42.09 -18.90 18.60
C LEU A 123 -40.65 -18.57 19.04
N GLN A 124 -40.09 -19.37 19.94
CA GLN A 124 -38.74 -19.21 20.42
C GLN A 124 -37.72 -19.27 19.24
N LEU A 125 -37.89 -20.21 18.32
CA LEU A 125 -37.06 -20.30 17.14
C LEU A 125 -37.18 -19.06 16.23
N ALA A 126 -38.43 -18.60 15.97
CA ALA A 126 -38.66 -17.42 15.15
C ALA A 126 -37.98 -16.18 15.72
N VAL A 127 -38.12 -15.97 17.04
CA VAL A 127 -37.48 -14.87 17.78
C VAL A 127 -35.98 -15.03 17.83
N ALA A 128 -35.46 -16.25 17.99
CA ALA A 128 -34.02 -16.52 17.97
C ALA A 128 -33.43 -16.15 16.62
N ILE A 129 -34.05 -16.60 15.50
CA ILE A 129 -33.55 -16.26 14.14
C ILE A 129 -33.55 -14.73 13.92
N LEU A 130 -34.61 -14.03 14.35
CA LEU A 130 -34.66 -12.56 14.26
C LEU A 130 -33.61 -11.90 15.13
N GLY A 131 -33.41 -12.40 16.35
CA GLY A 131 -32.34 -11.93 17.25
C GLY A 131 -30.96 -12.07 16.65
N VAL A 132 -30.72 -13.20 15.97
CA VAL A 132 -29.48 -13.45 15.20
C VAL A 132 -29.28 -12.41 14.11
N VAL A 133 -30.31 -12.13 13.31
CA VAL A 133 -30.21 -11.12 12.24
C VAL A 133 -29.85 -9.75 12.80
N LEU A 134 -30.50 -9.34 13.91
CA LEU A 134 -30.25 -8.07 14.56
C LEU A 134 -28.82 -8.00 15.13
N LEU A 135 -28.37 -9.07 15.78
CA LEU A 135 -27.03 -9.15 16.37
C LEU A 135 -25.95 -9.15 15.27
N ASN A 136 -26.14 -9.92 14.21
CA ASN A 136 -25.24 -9.92 13.06
C ASN A 136 -25.18 -8.56 12.37
N ALA A 137 -26.30 -7.91 12.18
CA ALA A 137 -26.34 -6.56 11.64
C ALA A 137 -25.58 -5.56 12.53
N ALA A 138 -25.73 -5.67 13.85
CA ALA A 138 -25.01 -4.83 14.80
C ALA A 138 -23.49 -5.10 14.80
N ILE A 139 -23.08 -6.37 14.84
CA ILE A 139 -21.67 -6.78 14.79
C ILE A 139 -21.04 -6.41 13.45
N GLY A 140 -21.70 -6.71 12.33
CA GLY A 140 -21.24 -6.39 11.00
C GLY A 140 -21.06 -4.88 10.80
N PHE A 141 -22.05 -4.10 11.26
CA PHE A 141 -21.98 -2.64 11.25
C PHE A 141 -20.81 -2.10 12.09
N ALA A 142 -20.65 -2.57 13.33
CA ALA A 142 -19.57 -2.13 14.21
C ALA A 142 -18.18 -2.46 13.65
N GLN A 143 -18.02 -3.63 13.05
CA GLN A 143 -16.77 -4.08 12.43
C GLN A 143 -16.45 -3.30 11.16
N GLU A 144 -17.43 -3.10 10.26
CA GLU A 144 -17.25 -2.33 9.03
C GLU A 144 -16.93 -0.86 9.35
N TYR A 145 -17.64 -0.27 10.30
CA TYR A 145 -17.38 1.09 10.78
C TYR A 145 -15.98 1.25 11.38
N SER A 146 -15.53 0.30 12.21
CA SER A 146 -14.18 0.32 12.79
C SER A 146 -13.09 0.14 11.74
N ALA A 147 -13.28 -0.77 10.78
CA ALA A 147 -12.32 -1.01 9.69
C ALA A 147 -12.17 0.22 8.78
N GLU A 148 -13.30 0.88 8.44
CA GLU A 148 -13.30 2.07 7.61
C GLU A 148 -12.62 3.26 8.31
N ARG A 149 -12.94 3.51 9.58
CA ARG A 149 -12.26 4.55 10.37
C ARG A 149 -10.76 4.34 10.49
N THR A 150 -10.32 3.09 10.59
CA THR A 150 -8.90 2.75 10.59
C THR A 150 -8.25 3.09 9.25
N ALA A 151 -8.91 2.78 8.14
CA ALA A 151 -8.41 3.09 6.79
C ALA A 151 -8.33 4.62 6.55
N GLU A 152 -9.35 5.38 6.97
CA GLU A 152 -9.38 6.85 6.86
C GLU A 152 -8.27 7.52 7.70
N SER A 153 -8.08 7.08 8.94
CA SER A 153 -7.02 7.63 9.80
C SER A 153 -5.62 7.37 9.24
N LEU A 154 -5.44 6.28 8.49
CA LEU A 154 -4.17 5.95 7.84
C LEU A 154 -3.94 6.80 6.57
N GLN A 155 -4.98 7.07 5.78
CA GLN A 155 -4.88 7.97 4.62
C GLN A 155 -4.51 9.41 5.03
N ALA A 156 -5.02 9.88 6.18
CA ALA A 156 -4.68 11.18 6.72
C ALA A 156 -3.21 11.31 7.20
N MET A 157 -2.45 10.23 7.23
CA MET A 157 -1.03 10.22 7.62
C MET A 157 -0.08 10.56 6.48
N VAL A 158 -0.54 10.63 5.21
CA VAL A 158 0.29 11.08 4.08
C VAL A 158 0.30 12.62 4.09
N PRO A 159 1.41 13.28 4.42
CA PRO A 159 1.48 14.73 4.40
C PRO A 159 1.53 15.21 2.95
N HIS A 160 0.53 15.94 2.50
CA HIS A 160 0.62 16.79 1.32
C HIS A 160 1.22 18.12 1.76
N ILE A 161 2.52 18.29 1.55
CA ILE A 161 3.27 19.51 1.89
C ILE A 161 3.38 20.37 0.64
N CYS A 162 3.16 21.66 0.76
CA CYS A 162 3.38 22.62 -0.31
C CYS A 162 4.26 23.78 0.16
N ARG A 163 4.98 24.39 -0.77
CA ARG A 163 5.85 25.53 -0.52
C ARG A 163 5.10 26.80 -0.86
N VAL A 164 4.99 27.70 0.12
CA VAL A 164 4.31 28.99 -0.04
C VAL A 164 5.20 30.13 0.36
N LEU A 165 4.91 31.29 -0.21
CA LEU A 165 5.51 32.55 0.20
C LEU A 165 4.52 33.25 1.13
N ARG A 166 4.89 33.41 2.41
CA ARG A 166 4.14 34.19 3.41
C ARG A 166 5.09 35.12 4.17
N ASP A 167 4.66 36.33 4.43
CA ASP A 167 5.50 37.38 5.08
C ASP A 167 6.83 37.66 4.34
N GLY A 168 6.93 37.30 3.04
CA GLY A 168 8.14 37.40 2.23
C GLY A 168 9.14 36.25 2.40
N GLU A 169 8.81 35.23 3.20
CA GLU A 169 9.63 34.05 3.42
C GLU A 169 9.00 32.81 2.76
N ARG A 170 9.84 31.92 2.22
CA ARG A 170 9.40 30.60 1.78
C ARG A 170 9.17 29.72 3.00
N ARG A 171 7.97 29.17 3.11
CA ARG A 171 7.56 28.24 4.19
C ARG A 171 6.95 26.98 3.62
N GLU A 172 7.25 25.85 4.22
CA GLU A 172 6.56 24.59 3.96
C GLU A 172 5.37 24.48 4.90
N LEU A 173 4.19 24.21 4.32
CA LEU A 173 2.98 23.99 5.10
C LEU A 173 2.14 22.86 4.50
N SER A 174 1.22 22.32 5.28
CA SER A 174 0.27 21.34 4.75
C SER A 174 -0.60 22.00 3.67
N ALA A 175 -0.78 21.34 2.53
CA ALA A 175 -1.69 21.78 1.47
C ALA A 175 -3.12 22.07 2.00
N ARG A 176 -3.50 21.42 3.10
CA ARG A 176 -4.76 21.66 3.83
C ARG A 176 -4.91 23.10 4.33
N ASP A 177 -3.78 23.77 4.60
CA ASP A 177 -3.73 25.09 5.21
C ASP A 177 -3.64 26.22 4.18
N LEU A 178 -3.71 25.88 2.87
CA LEU A 178 -3.79 26.82 1.77
C LEU A 178 -5.12 27.57 1.73
N VAL A 179 -5.04 28.83 1.38
CA VAL A 179 -6.19 29.72 1.21
C VAL A 179 -6.11 30.50 -0.10
N PRO A 180 -7.24 30.91 -0.69
CA PRO A 180 -7.23 31.80 -1.84
C PRO A 180 -6.40 33.07 -1.58
N GLY A 181 -5.49 33.39 -2.51
CA GLY A 181 -4.53 34.51 -2.40
C GLY A 181 -3.14 34.10 -1.88
N ASP A 182 -2.92 32.88 -1.39
CA ASP A 182 -1.58 32.39 -1.10
C ASP A 182 -0.74 32.34 -2.38
N VAL A 183 0.55 32.60 -2.27
CA VAL A 183 1.52 32.44 -3.37
C VAL A 183 2.27 31.14 -3.19
N VAL A 184 2.01 30.19 -4.08
CA VAL A 184 2.63 28.85 -4.07
C VAL A 184 3.84 28.84 -5.00
N VAL A 185 4.93 28.19 -4.55
CA VAL A 185 6.13 27.94 -5.37
C VAL A 185 6.09 26.49 -5.81
N LEU A 186 6.10 26.27 -7.13
CA LEU A 186 6.02 24.96 -7.75
C LEU A 186 7.33 24.63 -8.47
N GLU A 187 7.79 23.40 -8.32
CA GLU A 187 8.97 22.84 -8.97
C GLU A 187 8.60 21.52 -9.65
N ALA A 188 9.39 21.08 -10.64
CA ALA A 188 9.15 19.81 -11.32
C ALA A 188 9.05 18.65 -10.33
N GLY A 189 7.98 17.85 -10.44
CA GLY A 189 7.67 16.77 -9.52
C GLY A 189 6.67 17.13 -8.40
N ASP A 190 6.24 18.40 -8.30
CA ASP A 190 5.21 18.81 -7.37
C ASP A 190 3.80 18.54 -7.93
N ALA A 191 2.92 18.02 -7.07
CA ALA A 191 1.49 18.07 -7.34
C ALA A 191 0.94 19.48 -7.06
N VAL A 192 0.09 19.97 -7.94
CA VAL A 192 -0.55 21.29 -7.79
C VAL A 192 -1.60 21.20 -6.68
N PRO A 193 -1.40 21.92 -5.56
CA PRO A 193 -2.20 21.70 -4.35
C PRO A 193 -3.58 22.39 -4.37
N ALA A 194 -3.83 23.29 -5.29
CA ALA A 194 -5.05 24.09 -5.44
C ALA A 194 -5.16 24.64 -6.87
N ASP A 195 -6.30 25.17 -7.27
CA ASP A 195 -6.38 25.88 -8.56
C ASP A 195 -5.66 27.22 -8.44
N CYS A 196 -4.66 27.45 -9.29
CA CYS A 196 -3.77 28.59 -9.20
C CYS A 196 -3.57 29.30 -10.53
N ARG A 197 -3.31 30.61 -10.50
CA ARG A 197 -2.90 31.47 -11.61
C ARG A 197 -1.39 31.69 -11.53
N LEU A 198 -0.64 31.25 -12.54
CA LEU A 198 0.81 31.48 -12.62
C LEU A 198 1.13 32.98 -12.74
N VAL A 199 1.99 33.47 -11.90
CA VAL A 199 2.52 34.86 -11.94
C VAL A 199 3.96 34.90 -12.43
N GLU A 200 4.71 33.78 -12.29
CA GLU A 200 6.01 33.53 -12.89
C GLU A 200 6.02 32.07 -13.41
N ALA A 201 6.61 31.84 -14.58
CA ALA A 201 6.79 30.50 -15.15
C ALA A 201 8.12 30.45 -15.92
N GLN A 202 8.91 29.41 -15.66
CA GLN A 202 10.15 29.13 -16.38
C GLN A 202 10.09 27.69 -16.89
N GLU A 203 9.89 27.54 -18.19
CA GLU A 203 9.76 26.23 -18.87
C GLU A 203 8.76 25.28 -18.20
N ALA A 204 7.74 25.84 -17.57
CA ALA A 204 6.75 25.07 -16.80
C ALA A 204 5.86 24.24 -17.73
N ALA A 205 5.82 22.93 -17.51
CA ALA A 205 4.91 22.01 -18.19
C ALA A 205 4.13 21.17 -17.17
N VAL A 206 2.82 21.04 -17.40
CA VAL A 206 1.89 20.36 -16.47
C VAL A 206 1.21 19.20 -17.15
N ASN A 207 1.13 18.07 -16.48
CA ASN A 207 0.32 16.93 -16.89
C ASN A 207 -1.11 17.10 -16.36
N ASN A 208 -2.07 17.24 -17.28
CA ASN A 208 -3.48 17.43 -16.94
C ASN A 208 -4.31 16.13 -16.94
N ALA A 209 -3.68 14.95 -17.03
CA ALA A 209 -4.38 13.67 -17.18
C ALA A 209 -5.46 13.42 -16.11
N ALA A 210 -5.29 13.93 -14.91
CA ALA A 210 -6.28 13.80 -13.83
C ALA A 210 -7.60 14.53 -14.11
N LEU A 211 -7.57 15.57 -14.95
CA LEU A 211 -8.74 16.41 -15.29
C LEU A 211 -9.27 16.16 -16.71
N THR A 212 -8.38 15.98 -17.67
CA THR A 212 -8.73 15.86 -19.10
C THR A 212 -8.67 14.43 -19.63
N GLY A 213 -7.94 13.54 -18.94
CA GLY A 213 -7.63 12.18 -19.41
C GLY A 213 -6.47 12.13 -20.40
N GLU A 214 -5.91 13.27 -20.83
CA GLU A 214 -4.79 13.37 -21.76
C GLU A 214 -3.48 13.47 -20.98
N SER A 215 -2.51 12.60 -21.29
CA SER A 215 -1.24 12.48 -20.55
C SER A 215 -0.12 13.36 -21.09
N ASP A 216 -0.32 14.00 -22.25
CA ASP A 216 0.69 14.84 -22.85
C ASP A 216 0.90 16.13 -22.04
N PRO A 217 2.14 16.46 -21.65
CA PRO A 217 2.42 17.66 -20.89
C PRO A 217 2.08 18.94 -21.66
N VAL A 218 1.36 19.85 -21.02
CA VAL A 218 0.96 21.14 -21.61
C VAL A 218 1.86 22.24 -21.04
N THR A 219 2.54 22.97 -21.94
CA THR A 219 3.35 24.12 -21.56
C THR A 219 2.48 25.23 -20.96
N ARG A 220 2.92 25.78 -19.83
CA ARG A 220 2.27 26.83 -19.07
C ARG A 220 3.07 28.12 -19.12
N ILE A 221 2.38 29.26 -19.11
CA ILE A 221 2.94 30.60 -19.24
C ILE A 221 2.42 31.51 -18.13
N ALA A 222 3.10 32.59 -17.84
CA ALA A 222 2.64 33.61 -16.87
C ALA A 222 1.87 34.77 -17.51
N GLU A 223 1.96 34.94 -18.82
CA GLU A 223 1.35 36.02 -19.60
C GLU A 223 -0.19 35.97 -19.55
N PRO A 224 -0.85 37.11 -19.72
CA PRO A 224 -2.31 37.17 -19.88
C PRO A 224 -2.79 36.34 -21.08
N VAL A 225 -3.90 35.61 -20.90
CA VAL A 225 -4.57 34.87 -21.99
C VAL A 225 -5.99 35.41 -22.21
N PRO A 226 -6.55 35.27 -23.43
CA PRO A 226 -7.94 35.67 -23.69
C PRO A 226 -8.92 34.99 -22.73
N PRO A 227 -10.05 35.63 -22.39
CA PRO A 227 -11.09 35.00 -21.58
C PRO A 227 -11.60 33.72 -22.25
N GLY A 228 -11.65 32.63 -21.52
CA GLY A 228 -12.04 31.29 -22.00
C GLY A 228 -12.32 30.33 -20.88
N PRO A 229 -12.59 29.04 -21.18
CA PRO A 229 -12.73 28.00 -20.16
C PRO A 229 -11.45 27.92 -19.34
N PRO A 230 -11.53 27.85 -17.98
CA PRO A 230 -10.34 27.82 -17.11
C PRO A 230 -9.37 26.68 -17.44
N LEU A 231 -9.86 25.50 -17.78
CA LEU A 231 -9.05 24.32 -18.10
C LEU A 231 -8.17 24.48 -19.36
N GLU A 232 -8.60 25.32 -20.30
CA GLU A 232 -7.87 25.64 -21.55
C GLU A 232 -6.85 26.78 -21.36
N ALA A 233 -6.95 27.51 -20.24
CA ALA A 233 -6.10 28.65 -19.98
C ALA A 233 -4.66 28.22 -19.67
N ARG A 234 -3.72 28.59 -20.55
CA ARG A 234 -2.28 28.23 -20.40
C ARG A 234 -1.61 28.88 -19.19
N ASN A 235 -2.21 29.86 -18.59
CA ASN A 235 -1.66 30.53 -17.41
C ASN A 235 -2.26 30.06 -16.08
N CYS A 236 -3.03 28.97 -16.10
CA CYS A 236 -3.55 28.31 -14.90
C CYS A 236 -2.98 26.92 -14.72
N VAL A 237 -2.87 26.52 -13.45
CA VAL A 237 -2.57 25.15 -13.02
C VAL A 237 -3.65 24.74 -12.02
N PHE A 238 -4.03 23.46 -12.02
CA PHE A 238 -5.23 23.00 -11.33
C PHE A 238 -4.91 21.94 -10.29
N MET A 239 -5.69 21.89 -9.22
CA MET A 239 -5.61 20.86 -8.19
C MET A 239 -5.63 19.45 -8.80
N GLY A 240 -4.73 18.58 -8.34
CA GLY A 240 -4.63 17.20 -8.80
C GLY A 240 -3.91 17.02 -10.14
N THR A 241 -3.31 18.08 -10.69
CA THR A 241 -2.38 17.99 -11.83
C THR A 241 -0.94 18.08 -11.34
N ASP A 242 0.02 17.66 -12.17
CA ASP A 242 1.42 17.53 -11.78
C ASP A 242 2.32 18.42 -12.63
N LEU A 243 3.23 19.18 -12.00
CA LEU A 243 4.26 19.92 -12.72
C LEU A 243 5.38 18.94 -13.12
N VAL A 244 5.47 18.61 -14.42
CA VAL A 244 6.44 17.61 -14.91
C VAL A 244 7.77 18.22 -15.33
N ALA A 245 7.80 19.51 -15.63
CA ALA A 245 9.03 20.22 -15.97
C ALA A 245 8.97 21.70 -15.56
N GLY A 246 10.12 22.32 -15.39
CA GLY A 246 10.27 23.75 -15.10
C GLY A 246 9.91 24.12 -13.66
N THR A 247 9.74 25.43 -13.45
CA THR A 247 9.37 26.05 -12.15
C THR A 247 8.33 27.13 -12.35
N GLY A 248 7.55 27.44 -11.30
CA GLY A 248 6.59 28.52 -11.32
C GLY A 248 6.25 29.09 -9.97
N LYS A 249 5.83 30.37 -9.95
CA LYS A 249 5.08 30.92 -8.81
C LYS A 249 3.64 31.14 -9.24
N ALA A 250 2.72 30.72 -8.41
CA ALA A 250 1.31 30.81 -8.70
C ALA A 250 0.51 31.33 -7.51
N VAL A 251 -0.53 32.11 -7.76
CA VAL A 251 -1.44 32.57 -6.72
C VAL A 251 -2.69 31.71 -6.69
N VAL A 252 -3.09 31.26 -5.52
CA VAL A 252 -4.24 30.38 -5.30
C VAL A 252 -5.54 31.13 -5.63
N LEU A 253 -6.33 30.57 -6.55
CA LEU A 253 -7.65 31.06 -6.97
C LEU A 253 -8.77 30.41 -6.17
N ALA A 254 -8.74 29.09 -6.07
CA ALA A 254 -9.79 28.30 -5.43
C ALA A 254 -9.19 27.11 -4.67
N THR A 255 -9.86 26.69 -3.59
CA THR A 255 -9.45 25.61 -2.71
C THR A 255 -10.58 24.59 -2.50
N GLY A 256 -10.24 23.34 -2.20
CA GLY A 256 -11.16 22.28 -1.84
C GLY A 256 -12.27 22.05 -2.87
N THR A 257 -13.52 22.09 -2.43
CA THR A 257 -14.70 21.86 -3.31
C THR A 257 -14.95 22.94 -4.35
N ALA A 258 -14.30 24.10 -4.24
CA ALA A 258 -14.42 25.18 -5.20
C ALA A 258 -13.46 25.02 -6.40
N THR A 259 -12.52 24.08 -6.36
CA THR A 259 -11.60 23.76 -7.47
C THR A 259 -12.31 23.03 -8.61
N GLU A 260 -11.73 23.01 -9.80
CA GLU A 260 -12.22 22.24 -10.93
C GLU A 260 -12.23 20.74 -10.60
N PHE A 261 -11.17 20.24 -9.94
CA PHE A 261 -11.13 18.86 -9.44
C PHE A 261 -12.25 18.60 -8.43
N GLY A 262 -12.49 19.53 -7.51
CA GLY A 262 -13.59 19.44 -6.53
C GLY A 262 -14.97 19.40 -7.20
N ARG A 263 -15.15 20.06 -8.34
CA ARG A 263 -16.37 20.01 -9.15
C ARG A 263 -16.58 18.62 -9.78
N ILE A 264 -15.52 18.05 -10.38
CA ILE A 264 -15.55 16.69 -10.96
C ILE A 264 -15.78 15.66 -9.86
N PHE A 265 -15.12 15.81 -8.71
CA PHE A 265 -15.27 14.90 -7.58
C PHE A 265 -16.73 14.81 -7.09
N ARG A 266 -17.45 15.92 -7.02
CA ARG A 266 -18.88 15.92 -6.64
C ARG A 266 -19.74 15.14 -7.63
N LEU A 267 -19.41 15.15 -8.92
CA LEU A 267 -20.14 14.41 -9.97
C LEU A 267 -19.82 12.90 -9.93
N THR A 268 -18.63 12.52 -9.51
CA THR A 268 -18.14 11.12 -9.53
C THR A 268 -18.24 10.40 -8.19
N ALA A 269 -18.55 11.11 -7.09
CA ALA A 269 -18.60 10.55 -5.73
C ALA A 269 -19.62 9.41 -5.53
N ALA A 270 -20.46 9.09 -6.54
CA ALA A 270 -21.47 8.02 -6.51
C ALA A 270 -20.98 6.67 -7.08
N ALA A 271 -19.73 6.54 -7.54
CA ALA A 271 -19.24 5.31 -8.15
C ALA A 271 -19.06 4.19 -7.08
N PRO A 272 -19.61 2.98 -7.32
CA PRO A 272 -19.51 1.88 -6.35
C PRO A 272 -18.08 1.38 -6.21
N ARG A 273 -17.63 1.16 -4.97
CA ARG A 273 -16.28 0.60 -4.66
C ARG A 273 -16.12 -0.77 -5.31
N GLN A 274 -15.02 -1.01 -6.02
CA GLN A 274 -14.71 -2.31 -6.62
C GLN A 274 -14.35 -3.34 -5.54
N ARG A 275 -14.92 -4.56 -5.68
CA ARG A 275 -14.59 -5.68 -4.78
C ARG A 275 -13.23 -6.29 -5.13
N THR A 276 -12.48 -6.70 -4.08
CA THR A 276 -11.18 -7.38 -4.23
C THR A 276 -11.34 -8.75 -4.91
N PRO A 277 -10.29 -9.30 -5.58
CA PRO A 277 -10.30 -10.67 -6.06
C PRO A 277 -10.65 -11.68 -4.96
N LEU A 278 -10.11 -11.49 -3.76
CA LEU A 278 -10.41 -12.29 -2.58
C LEU A 278 -11.88 -12.19 -2.17
N GLN A 279 -12.44 -10.99 -2.09
CA GLN A 279 -13.86 -10.78 -1.80
C GLN A 279 -14.76 -11.43 -2.86
N ARG A 280 -14.36 -11.40 -4.14
CA ARG A 280 -15.09 -12.11 -5.21
C ARG A 280 -15.04 -13.64 -5.02
N GLN A 281 -13.88 -14.22 -4.67
CA GLN A 281 -13.75 -15.65 -4.39
C GLN A 281 -14.60 -16.06 -3.18
N VAL A 282 -14.61 -15.26 -2.12
CA VAL A 282 -15.44 -15.48 -0.93
C VAL A 282 -16.93 -15.38 -1.28
N ALA A 283 -17.34 -14.40 -2.07
CA ALA A 283 -18.75 -14.29 -2.51
C ALA A 283 -19.21 -15.48 -3.41
N VAL A 284 -18.32 -16.01 -4.24
CA VAL A 284 -18.61 -17.24 -5.01
C VAL A 284 -18.75 -18.44 -4.07
N MET A 285 -17.89 -18.55 -3.06
CA MET A 285 -17.97 -19.63 -2.08
C MET A 285 -19.24 -19.53 -1.25
N ALA A 286 -19.57 -18.33 -0.77
CA ALA A 286 -20.81 -18.09 -0.03
C ALA A 286 -22.05 -18.56 -0.80
N ARG A 287 -22.14 -18.28 -2.11
CA ARG A 287 -23.21 -18.78 -2.97
C ARG A 287 -23.23 -20.30 -3.09
N ARG A 288 -22.05 -20.96 -3.14
CA ARG A 288 -21.97 -22.43 -3.18
C ARG A 288 -22.44 -23.05 -1.87
N VAL A 289 -22.04 -22.47 -0.75
CA VAL A 289 -22.48 -22.91 0.58
C VAL A 289 -23.98 -22.73 0.74
N ALA A 290 -24.54 -21.59 0.33
CA ALA A 290 -25.99 -21.39 0.30
C ALA A 290 -26.73 -22.43 -0.57
N GLY A 291 -26.15 -22.80 -1.71
CA GLY A 291 -26.66 -23.89 -2.56
C GLY A 291 -26.63 -25.25 -1.87
N VAL A 292 -25.55 -25.58 -1.17
CA VAL A 292 -25.43 -26.81 -0.37
C VAL A 292 -26.44 -26.80 0.78
N ALA A 293 -26.58 -25.69 1.49
CA ALA A 293 -27.54 -25.52 2.57
C ALA A 293 -28.97 -25.74 2.08
N LEU A 294 -29.34 -25.14 0.96
CA LEU A 294 -30.65 -25.33 0.33
C LEU A 294 -30.90 -26.77 -0.07
N ALA A 295 -29.89 -27.41 -0.72
CA ALA A 295 -29.98 -28.81 -1.12
C ALA A 295 -30.13 -29.75 0.09
N THR A 296 -29.41 -29.47 1.19
CA THR A 296 -29.51 -30.24 2.43
C THR A 296 -30.86 -30.06 3.09
N GLY A 297 -31.39 -28.82 3.18
CA GLY A 297 -32.73 -28.57 3.68
C GLY A 297 -33.80 -29.31 2.86
N ALA A 298 -33.70 -29.25 1.53
CA ALA A 298 -34.62 -29.98 0.65
C ALA A 298 -34.51 -31.51 0.80
N LEU A 299 -33.28 -32.05 0.98
CA LEU A 299 -33.07 -33.49 1.21
C LEU A 299 -33.68 -33.91 2.54
N LEU A 300 -33.45 -33.19 3.62
CA LEU A 300 -34.02 -33.48 4.93
C LEU A 300 -35.54 -33.44 4.89
N PHE A 301 -36.10 -32.46 4.21
CA PHE A 301 -37.55 -32.37 4.01
C PHE A 301 -38.09 -33.57 3.22
N ALA A 302 -37.43 -33.92 2.10
CA ALA A 302 -37.83 -35.03 1.25
C ALA A 302 -37.73 -36.42 1.93
N VAL A 303 -36.84 -36.58 2.92
CA VAL A 303 -36.72 -37.85 3.67
C VAL A 303 -37.70 -37.90 4.85
N ARG A 304 -37.87 -36.83 5.61
CA ARG A 304 -38.62 -36.84 6.87
C ARG A 304 -40.14 -36.80 6.69
N VAL A 305 -40.65 -36.11 5.64
CA VAL A 305 -42.11 -36.05 5.38
C VAL A 305 -42.68 -37.43 5.01
N PRO A 306 -42.08 -38.19 4.06
CA PRO A 306 -42.53 -39.56 3.76
C PRO A 306 -42.36 -40.54 4.94
N SER A 307 -41.43 -40.23 5.88
CA SER A 307 -41.21 -41.04 7.10
C SER A 307 -42.27 -40.75 8.22
N GLY A 308 -43.34 -40.03 7.87
CA GLY A 308 -44.47 -39.78 8.80
C GLY A 308 -44.27 -38.60 9.78
N GLN A 309 -43.22 -37.81 9.60
CA GLN A 309 -43.02 -36.60 10.45
C GLN A 309 -43.98 -35.49 10.02
N PRO A 310 -44.49 -34.64 10.97
CA PRO A 310 -45.36 -33.53 10.63
C PRO A 310 -44.73 -32.54 9.64
N PHE A 311 -45.50 -32.11 8.64
CA PHE A 311 -45.04 -31.24 7.58
C PHE A 311 -44.41 -29.93 8.13
N VAL A 312 -45.12 -29.23 9.02
CA VAL A 312 -44.68 -27.93 9.57
C VAL A 312 -43.39 -28.09 10.38
N ASP A 313 -43.34 -29.08 11.29
CA ASP A 313 -42.15 -29.39 12.09
C ASP A 313 -40.91 -29.68 11.22
N THR A 314 -41.14 -30.54 10.18
CA THR A 314 -40.06 -30.88 9.26
C THR A 314 -39.58 -29.68 8.44
N PHE A 315 -40.52 -28.83 8.00
CA PHE A 315 -40.21 -27.62 7.27
C PHE A 315 -39.40 -26.61 8.12
N VAL A 316 -39.86 -26.33 9.33
CA VAL A 316 -39.20 -25.43 10.30
C VAL A 316 -37.82 -25.98 10.65
N PHE A 317 -37.70 -27.31 10.83
CA PHE A 317 -36.41 -27.95 11.09
C PHE A 317 -35.45 -27.86 9.91
N ALA A 318 -35.90 -28.18 8.68
CA ALA A 318 -35.07 -28.09 7.47
C ALA A 318 -34.61 -26.63 7.24
N LEU A 319 -35.47 -25.67 7.51
CA LEU A 319 -35.16 -24.25 7.47
C LEU A 319 -34.08 -23.87 8.49
N GLY A 320 -34.23 -24.37 9.75
CA GLY A 320 -33.25 -24.14 10.81
C GLY A 320 -31.84 -24.68 10.45
N VAL A 321 -31.79 -25.90 9.88
CA VAL A 321 -30.53 -26.51 9.42
C VAL A 321 -29.94 -25.75 8.24
N MET A 322 -30.77 -25.27 7.32
CA MET A 322 -30.32 -24.46 6.20
C MET A 322 -29.67 -23.15 6.68
N VAL A 323 -30.29 -22.51 7.67
CA VAL A 323 -29.77 -21.27 8.29
C VAL A 323 -28.41 -21.53 8.96
N ALA A 324 -28.31 -22.60 9.73
CA ALA A 324 -27.11 -22.98 10.47
C ALA A 324 -25.88 -23.28 9.59
N LEU A 325 -26.08 -23.72 8.36
CA LEU A 325 -24.98 -23.98 7.41
C LEU A 325 -24.41 -22.70 6.80
N VAL A 326 -25.00 -21.55 7.04
CA VAL A 326 -24.59 -20.26 6.48
C VAL A 326 -23.49 -19.65 7.37
N PRO A 327 -22.27 -19.44 6.88
CA PRO A 327 -21.18 -18.88 7.67
C PRO A 327 -21.32 -17.36 7.82
N GLU A 328 -22.07 -16.93 8.81
CA GLU A 328 -22.50 -15.54 9.02
C GLU A 328 -21.34 -14.57 9.30
N GLY A 329 -20.32 -15.01 10.04
CA GLY A 329 -19.15 -14.20 10.39
C GLY A 329 -18.13 -14.00 9.27
N LEU A 330 -18.27 -14.65 8.10
CA LEU A 330 -17.25 -14.72 7.07
C LEU A 330 -16.86 -13.36 6.45
N PRO A 331 -17.81 -12.49 5.98
CA PRO A 331 -17.46 -11.21 5.37
C PRO A 331 -16.83 -10.25 6.38
N ALA A 332 -17.34 -10.26 7.60
CA ALA A 332 -16.89 -9.42 8.69
C ALA A 332 -15.46 -9.78 9.13
N THR A 333 -15.18 -11.07 9.36
CA THR A 333 -13.83 -11.56 9.73
C THR A 333 -12.79 -11.28 8.66
N LEU A 334 -13.18 -11.38 7.38
CA LEU A 334 -12.29 -11.03 6.25
C LEU A 334 -11.90 -9.55 6.29
N SER A 335 -12.88 -8.67 6.45
CA SER A 335 -12.66 -7.21 6.49
C SER A 335 -11.79 -6.81 7.68
N VAL A 336 -12.04 -7.38 8.85
CA VAL A 336 -11.24 -7.14 10.06
C VAL A 336 -9.81 -7.66 9.91
N SER A 337 -9.62 -8.84 9.32
CA SER A 337 -8.27 -9.41 9.07
C SER A 337 -7.45 -8.50 8.15
N LEU A 338 -8.05 -7.98 7.08
CA LEU A 338 -7.40 -7.03 6.17
C LEU A 338 -7.07 -5.72 6.89
N ALA A 339 -7.98 -5.16 7.67
CA ALA A 339 -7.78 -3.92 8.42
C ALA A 339 -6.65 -4.05 9.46
N ILE A 340 -6.58 -5.19 10.18
CA ILE A 340 -5.48 -5.49 11.11
C ILE A 340 -4.15 -5.59 10.34
N GLY A 341 -4.15 -6.20 9.15
CA GLY A 341 -2.99 -6.28 8.28
C GLY A 341 -2.46 -4.90 7.91
N VAL A 342 -3.32 -4.02 7.41
CA VAL A 342 -2.97 -2.63 7.06
C VAL A 342 -2.44 -1.86 8.27
N ARG A 343 -3.10 -1.97 9.42
CA ARG A 343 -2.65 -1.32 10.66
C ARG A 343 -1.26 -1.82 11.10
N ARG A 344 -0.97 -3.12 10.95
CA ARG A 344 0.37 -3.68 11.24
C ARG A 344 1.42 -3.18 10.26
N MET A 345 1.08 -3.05 8.96
CA MET A 345 1.97 -2.49 7.93
C MET A 345 2.29 -1.03 8.23
N ALA A 346 1.29 -0.21 8.54
CA ALA A 346 1.47 1.19 8.89
C ALA A 346 2.38 1.39 10.13
N ARG A 347 2.23 0.55 11.17
CA ARG A 347 3.14 0.56 12.33
C ARG A 347 4.58 0.17 11.99
N ARG A 348 4.80 -0.45 10.85
CA ARG A 348 6.11 -0.82 10.28
C ARG A 348 6.50 0.10 9.13
N GLN A 349 6.01 1.35 9.16
CA GLN A 349 6.34 2.42 8.23
C GLN A 349 5.89 2.18 6.76
N ALA A 350 5.13 1.12 6.50
CA ALA A 350 4.54 0.83 5.18
C ALA A 350 3.05 1.20 5.19
N LEU A 351 2.73 2.39 4.67
CA LEU A 351 1.38 2.92 4.62
C LEU A 351 0.68 2.44 3.35
N VAL A 352 -0.32 1.59 3.50
CA VAL A 352 -1.11 1.04 2.40
C VAL A 352 -2.40 1.86 2.23
N LYS A 353 -2.59 2.47 1.06
CA LYS A 353 -3.75 3.32 0.76
C LYS A 353 -5.02 2.54 0.42
N GLN A 354 -4.87 1.31 -0.07
CA GLN A 354 -5.98 0.48 -0.54
C GLN A 354 -5.91 -0.92 0.07
N LEU A 355 -7.02 -1.39 0.65
CA LEU A 355 -7.11 -2.75 1.21
C LEU A 355 -6.80 -3.86 0.18
N LEU A 356 -7.07 -3.58 -1.11
CA LEU A 356 -6.73 -4.45 -2.24
C LEU A 356 -5.25 -4.79 -2.33
N ALA A 357 -4.38 -3.84 -2.02
CA ALA A 357 -2.94 -3.99 -2.12
C ALA A 357 -2.36 -5.02 -1.13
N VAL A 358 -3.03 -5.26 0.01
CA VAL A 358 -2.58 -6.26 0.99
C VAL A 358 -2.56 -7.68 0.40
N GLU A 359 -3.55 -8.01 -0.43
CA GLU A 359 -3.63 -9.30 -1.12
C GLU A 359 -2.52 -9.43 -2.18
N ALA A 360 -2.33 -8.39 -2.99
CA ALA A 360 -1.31 -8.34 -4.03
C ALA A 360 0.10 -8.40 -3.42
N LEU A 361 0.36 -7.63 -2.32
CA LEU A 361 1.62 -7.69 -1.58
C LEU A 361 1.98 -9.11 -1.14
N GLY A 362 1.01 -9.85 -0.59
CA GLY A 362 1.21 -11.25 -0.19
C GLY A 362 1.53 -12.21 -1.34
N SER A 363 1.24 -11.81 -2.56
CA SER A 363 1.45 -12.60 -3.79
C SER A 363 2.62 -12.10 -4.63
N THR A 364 3.31 -11.03 -4.21
CA THR A 364 4.44 -10.44 -4.96
C THR A 364 5.47 -11.48 -5.31
N SER A 365 5.79 -11.59 -6.60
CA SER A 365 6.78 -12.50 -7.16
C SER A 365 7.99 -11.79 -7.75
N VAL A 366 7.79 -10.54 -8.22
CA VAL A 366 8.86 -9.69 -8.78
C VAL A 366 8.78 -8.30 -8.16
N ILE A 367 9.93 -7.74 -7.79
CA ILE A 367 10.08 -6.34 -7.41
C ILE A 367 10.97 -5.67 -8.46
N CYS A 368 10.40 -4.75 -9.24
CA CYS A 368 11.14 -3.83 -10.10
C CYS A 368 11.50 -2.60 -9.27
N THR A 369 12.77 -2.40 -9.01
CA THR A 369 13.22 -1.32 -8.12
C THR A 369 14.09 -0.32 -8.87
N ASP A 370 13.81 0.97 -8.65
CA ASP A 370 14.77 2.00 -9.03
C ASP A 370 16.00 1.94 -8.12
N LYS A 371 17.10 2.47 -8.57
CA LYS A 371 18.34 2.56 -7.80
C LYS A 371 18.31 3.76 -6.84
N THR A 372 18.15 4.98 -7.43
CA THR A 372 18.32 6.25 -6.74
C THR A 372 17.16 6.49 -5.75
N GLY A 373 17.45 6.96 -4.55
CA GLY A 373 16.46 7.24 -3.52
C GLY A 373 15.79 6.01 -2.89
N THR A 374 15.77 4.87 -3.60
CA THR A 374 15.17 3.61 -3.16
C THR A 374 16.19 2.64 -2.54
N LEU A 375 17.17 2.21 -3.33
CA LEU A 375 18.24 1.32 -2.86
C LEU A 375 19.40 2.11 -2.25
N THR A 376 19.56 3.36 -2.67
CA THR A 376 20.58 4.30 -2.23
C THR A 376 19.94 5.44 -1.46
N GLN A 377 20.78 6.23 -0.78
CA GLN A 377 20.31 7.32 0.09
C GLN A 377 19.90 8.58 -0.66
N ALA A 378 20.18 8.67 -1.99
CA ALA A 378 20.10 9.88 -2.81
C ALA A 378 21.00 11.01 -2.28
N GLU A 379 22.07 10.65 -1.57
CA GLU A 379 23.06 11.55 -1.00
C GLU A 379 24.44 11.30 -1.62
N MET A 380 24.77 12.03 -2.68
CA MET A 380 26.09 11.89 -3.30
C MET A 380 27.18 12.10 -2.26
N THR A 381 28.17 11.22 -2.24
CA THR A 381 29.28 11.24 -1.28
C THR A 381 30.61 11.11 -2.01
N VAL A 382 31.53 12.05 -1.80
CA VAL A 382 32.93 11.93 -2.26
C VAL A 382 33.62 10.91 -1.37
N VAL A 383 34.20 9.87 -2.00
CA VAL A 383 34.91 8.80 -1.29
C VAL A 383 36.38 8.70 -1.65
N GLN A 384 36.75 9.30 -2.77
CA GLN A 384 38.11 9.32 -3.20
C GLN A 384 38.41 10.61 -3.97
N LEU A 385 39.54 11.24 -3.62
CA LEU A 385 40.15 12.30 -4.37
C LEU A 385 41.42 11.76 -5.04
N TRP A 386 41.83 12.37 -6.14
CA TRP A 386 43.08 12.02 -6.78
C TRP A 386 43.79 13.32 -7.17
N ALA A 387 44.99 13.50 -6.66
CA ALA A 387 45.84 14.65 -6.95
C ALA A 387 47.32 14.22 -7.03
N ASP A 388 48.10 14.85 -7.87
CA ASP A 388 49.55 14.56 -8.08
C ASP A 388 49.90 13.06 -8.26
N GLY A 389 49.04 12.31 -8.92
CA GLY A 389 49.29 10.87 -9.16
C GLY A 389 48.89 9.96 -7.98
N VAL A 390 48.42 10.50 -6.87
CA VAL A 390 48.11 9.76 -5.64
C VAL A 390 46.62 9.79 -5.33
N PRO A 391 45.99 8.64 -4.96
CA PRO A 391 44.64 8.61 -4.47
C PRO A 391 44.59 8.95 -2.97
N HIS A 392 43.64 9.82 -2.56
CA HIS A 392 43.33 10.17 -1.19
C HIS A 392 41.92 9.69 -0.85
N ALA A 393 41.78 8.90 0.22
CA ALA A 393 40.48 8.40 0.66
C ALA A 393 39.74 9.48 1.46
N VAL A 394 38.41 9.51 1.30
CA VAL A 394 37.50 10.35 2.10
C VAL A 394 36.59 9.46 2.90
N SER A 395 36.59 9.57 4.21
CA SER A 395 35.73 8.78 5.11
C SER A 395 34.42 9.49 5.41
N GLY A 396 33.46 8.76 6.00
CA GLY A 396 32.11 9.23 6.30
C GLY A 396 31.18 9.21 5.09
N VAL A 397 29.87 9.07 5.34
CA VAL A 397 28.83 8.90 4.32
C VAL A 397 27.74 9.95 4.51
N GLY A 398 27.16 10.41 3.40
CA GLY A 398 26.07 11.37 3.39
C GLY A 398 26.50 12.83 3.57
N TYR A 399 25.54 13.70 3.90
CA TYR A 399 25.76 15.15 3.99
C TYR A 399 26.22 15.63 5.37
N ALA A 400 26.21 14.79 6.39
CA ALA A 400 26.88 15.11 7.63
C ALA A 400 28.40 15.22 7.37
N PRO A 401 29.05 16.30 7.81
CA PRO A 401 30.51 16.47 7.61
C PRO A 401 31.34 15.60 8.57
N ASP A 402 30.77 14.48 8.99
CA ASP A 402 31.43 13.48 9.83
C ASP A 402 32.45 12.68 8.98
N GLY A 403 33.64 12.53 9.50
CA GLY A 403 34.75 11.88 8.79
C GLY A 403 35.87 12.85 8.42
N GLU A 404 36.84 12.37 7.68
CA GLU A 404 38.06 13.09 7.35
C GLU A 404 38.58 12.76 5.95
N VAL A 405 39.38 13.64 5.41
CA VAL A 405 40.16 13.41 4.19
C VAL A 405 41.54 12.91 4.57
N ALA A 406 41.95 11.77 4.07
CA ALA A 406 43.29 11.25 4.32
C ALA A 406 44.31 12.17 3.63
N ASP A 407 45.22 12.74 4.41
CA ASP A 407 46.21 13.73 3.97
C ASP A 407 45.61 14.87 3.14
N PRO A 408 44.95 15.85 3.81
CA PRO A 408 44.20 16.90 3.12
C PRO A 408 45.07 17.94 2.40
N ALA A 409 46.36 18.05 2.72
CA ALA A 409 47.20 19.11 2.18
C ALA A 409 47.33 19.12 0.66
N PRO A 410 47.58 17.96 -0.04
CA PRO A 410 47.68 17.92 -1.48
C PRO A 410 46.37 18.18 -2.22
N VAL A 411 45.22 17.92 -1.57
CA VAL A 411 43.90 18.07 -2.18
C VAL A 411 43.14 19.30 -1.75
N ARG A 412 43.77 20.16 -0.89
CA ARG A 412 43.12 21.34 -0.33
C ARG A 412 42.68 22.34 -1.40
N GLU A 413 43.58 22.63 -2.37
CA GLU A 413 43.27 23.57 -3.46
C GLU A 413 42.21 23.01 -4.43
N LEU A 414 42.23 21.69 -4.67
CA LEU A 414 41.20 21.02 -5.43
C LEU A 414 39.82 21.21 -4.78
N LEU A 415 39.73 20.96 -3.46
CA LEU A 415 38.47 21.08 -2.72
C LEU A 415 38.02 22.54 -2.57
N ARG A 416 38.95 23.47 -2.36
CA ARG A 416 38.67 24.93 -2.34
C ARG A 416 38.09 25.37 -3.70
N THR A 417 38.73 25.01 -4.80
CA THR A 417 38.28 25.35 -6.15
C THR A 417 36.90 24.71 -6.48
N ALA A 418 36.70 23.46 -6.09
CA ALA A 418 35.43 22.77 -6.27
C ALA A 418 34.29 23.42 -5.46
N ALA A 419 34.58 23.85 -4.23
CA ALA A 419 33.62 24.54 -3.37
C ALA A 419 33.23 25.91 -3.93
N LEU A 420 34.19 26.71 -4.37
CA LEU A 420 33.98 28.01 -5.00
C LEU A 420 33.16 27.88 -6.31
N CYS A 421 33.39 26.82 -7.08
CA CYS A 421 32.65 26.51 -8.30
C CYS A 421 31.37 25.71 -8.02
N SER A 422 30.61 26.06 -6.97
CA SER A 422 29.38 25.37 -6.60
C SER A 422 28.26 26.37 -6.27
N ASN A 423 27.03 26.01 -6.65
CA ASN A 423 25.79 26.76 -6.34
C ASN A 423 25.02 26.16 -5.16
N ALA A 424 25.36 24.94 -4.79
CA ALA A 424 24.75 24.27 -3.65
C ALA A 424 25.13 24.93 -2.32
N ARG A 425 24.30 24.74 -1.31
CA ARG A 425 24.55 25.20 0.06
C ARG A 425 24.31 24.08 1.04
N LEU A 426 25.19 23.95 2.03
CA LEU A 426 25.02 23.01 3.13
C LEU A 426 24.31 23.72 4.29
N VAL A 427 23.12 23.19 4.69
CA VAL A 427 22.31 23.77 5.76
C VAL A 427 22.02 22.75 6.83
N ARG A 428 21.91 23.21 8.09
CA ARG A 428 21.50 22.36 9.21
C ARG A 428 20.00 22.50 9.42
N THR A 429 19.29 21.37 9.47
CA THR A 429 17.83 21.39 9.65
C THR A 429 17.48 21.76 11.09
N ALA A 430 16.70 22.83 11.26
CA ALA A 430 16.27 23.29 12.58
C ALA A 430 15.45 22.19 13.29
N GLY A 431 15.85 21.81 14.51
CA GLY A 431 15.15 20.81 15.33
C GLY A 431 15.47 19.35 15.04
N ARG A 432 16.32 19.05 14.05
CA ARG A 432 16.91 17.72 13.82
C ARG A 432 18.42 17.91 13.60
N ASP A 433 19.22 17.03 14.19
CA ASP A 433 20.69 17.04 14.00
C ASP A 433 21.07 16.46 12.60
N ALA A 434 20.39 16.95 11.55
CA ALA A 434 20.53 16.47 10.18
C ALA A 434 21.01 17.60 9.26
N TRP A 435 21.99 17.29 8.44
CA TRP A 435 22.49 18.17 7.40
C TRP A 435 21.73 17.96 6.10
N ARG A 436 21.54 19.02 5.34
CA ARG A 436 20.83 18.99 4.06
C ARG A 436 21.56 19.85 3.04
N VAL A 437 21.55 19.38 1.80
CA VAL A 437 22.06 20.16 0.66
C VAL A 437 20.88 20.85 -0.02
N LEU A 438 21.03 22.17 -0.22
CA LEU A 438 20.16 22.94 -1.10
C LEU A 438 20.88 23.16 -2.42
N GLY A 439 20.33 22.64 -3.53
CA GLY A 439 20.93 22.65 -4.86
C GLY A 439 21.34 21.27 -5.34
N ASP A 440 22.26 21.23 -6.31
CA ASP A 440 22.71 19.97 -6.94
C ASP A 440 23.47 19.07 -5.94
N THR A 441 23.12 17.78 -5.92
CA THR A 441 23.67 16.78 -4.99
C THR A 441 25.15 16.50 -5.22
N THR A 442 25.62 16.63 -6.46
CA THR A 442 27.04 16.49 -6.83
C THR A 442 27.88 17.63 -6.25
N GLU A 443 27.33 18.85 -6.34
CA GLU A 443 27.96 20.04 -5.74
C GLU A 443 27.96 19.94 -4.22
N GLY A 444 26.84 19.49 -3.63
CA GLY A 444 26.74 19.27 -2.18
C GLY A 444 27.80 18.29 -1.68
N ALA A 445 28.05 17.19 -2.39
CA ALA A 445 29.11 16.22 -2.05
C ALA A 445 30.50 16.85 -2.01
N LEU A 446 30.81 17.75 -2.95
CA LEU A 446 32.09 18.47 -2.99
C LEU A 446 32.20 19.46 -1.80
N LEU A 447 31.12 20.15 -1.44
CA LEU A 447 31.08 21.03 -0.27
C LEU A 447 31.34 20.26 1.02
N VAL A 448 30.67 19.10 1.19
CA VAL A 448 30.88 18.24 2.37
C VAL A 448 32.32 17.75 2.44
N ALA A 449 32.91 17.36 1.31
CA ALA A 449 34.32 16.95 1.26
C ALA A 449 35.28 18.11 1.61
N ALA A 450 34.95 19.34 1.21
CA ALA A 450 35.71 20.53 1.57
C ALA A 450 35.65 20.78 3.09
N VAL A 451 34.47 20.64 3.71
CA VAL A 451 34.31 20.78 5.17
C VAL A 451 35.09 19.69 5.91
N LYS A 452 35.07 18.44 5.45
CA LYS A 452 35.87 17.31 5.98
C LYS A 452 37.37 17.57 5.91
N ALA A 453 37.83 18.38 4.94
CA ALA A 453 39.23 18.82 4.82
C ALA A 453 39.54 20.06 5.66
N GLY A 454 38.59 20.52 6.49
CA GLY A 454 38.77 21.71 7.34
C GLY A 454 38.67 23.05 6.60
N LEU A 455 37.94 23.09 5.48
CA LEU A 455 37.59 24.33 4.79
C LEU A 455 36.18 24.75 5.17
N ASP A 456 35.96 26.05 5.40
CA ASP A 456 34.62 26.62 5.52
C ASP A 456 34.25 27.27 4.19
N PRO A 457 33.27 26.69 3.45
CA PRO A 457 32.86 27.21 2.14
C PRO A 457 32.39 28.68 2.19
N ALA A 458 31.76 29.12 3.27
CA ALA A 458 31.27 30.49 3.42
C ALA A 458 32.44 31.47 3.65
N GLU A 459 33.44 31.06 4.42
CA GLU A 459 34.65 31.85 4.60
C GLU A 459 35.47 31.94 3.31
N GLU A 460 35.59 30.85 2.54
CA GLU A 460 36.29 30.85 1.25
C GLU A 460 35.56 31.74 0.22
N GLU A 461 34.23 31.71 0.17
CA GLU A 461 33.44 32.60 -0.70
C GLU A 461 33.58 34.08 -0.30
N SER A 462 33.69 34.37 0.98
CA SER A 462 33.92 35.74 1.45
C SER A 462 35.33 36.25 1.13
N ARG A 463 36.36 35.40 1.15
CA ARG A 463 37.74 35.71 0.77
C ARG A 463 37.92 35.88 -0.73
N ALA A 464 37.16 35.08 -1.51
CA ALA A 464 37.20 35.10 -2.98
C ALA A 464 35.78 35.22 -3.56
N PRO A 465 35.16 36.42 -3.47
CA PRO A 465 33.76 36.58 -3.93
C PRO A 465 33.63 36.33 -5.42
N ARG A 466 32.54 35.62 -5.80
CA ARG A 466 32.18 35.34 -7.17
C ARG A 466 31.80 36.62 -7.92
N VAL A 467 32.33 36.82 -9.09
CA VAL A 467 32.06 37.98 -9.96
C VAL A 467 31.40 37.61 -11.27
N ALA A 468 31.57 36.38 -11.74
CA ALA A 468 30.86 35.85 -12.90
C ALA A 468 30.64 34.32 -12.79
N GLU A 469 29.61 33.84 -13.50
CA GLU A 469 29.27 32.43 -13.58
C GLU A 469 28.96 32.06 -15.03
N TYR A 470 29.42 30.90 -15.43
CA TYR A 470 29.09 30.20 -16.68
C TYR A 470 28.51 28.86 -16.27
N PRO A 471 27.15 28.75 -16.24
CA PRO A 471 26.46 27.60 -15.71
C PRO A 471 26.86 26.30 -16.41
N PHE A 472 26.54 25.15 -15.78
CA PHE A 472 26.74 23.86 -16.41
C PHE A 472 25.94 23.76 -17.70
N ASP A 473 26.61 23.28 -18.71
CA ASP A 473 26.06 23.08 -20.04
C ASP A 473 26.34 21.63 -20.49
N SER A 474 25.29 20.93 -20.96
CA SER A 474 25.36 19.52 -21.32
C SER A 474 26.20 19.20 -22.55
N GLU A 475 26.39 20.17 -23.47
CA GLU A 475 27.28 20.03 -24.64
C GLU A 475 28.74 20.22 -24.25
N ARG A 476 29.01 21.24 -23.43
CA ARG A 476 30.34 21.49 -22.91
C ARG A 476 30.77 20.50 -21.80
N LYS A 477 29.80 20.00 -21.07
CA LYS A 477 29.91 19.16 -19.85
C LYS A 477 30.79 19.77 -18.76
N LEU A 478 30.76 21.10 -18.66
CA LEU A 478 31.58 21.93 -17.79
C LEU A 478 30.72 23.03 -17.16
N MET A 479 31.11 23.43 -15.95
CA MET A 479 30.69 24.65 -15.26
C MET A 479 31.94 25.44 -14.84
N SER A 480 31.89 26.78 -14.96
CA SER A 480 32.99 27.64 -14.58
C SER A 480 32.49 28.88 -13.83
N THR A 481 33.28 29.35 -12.89
CA THR A 481 33.01 30.57 -12.11
C THR A 481 34.25 31.44 -12.06
N VAL A 482 34.10 32.75 -12.03
CA VAL A 482 35.18 33.71 -11.88
C VAL A 482 35.11 34.37 -10.53
N HIS A 483 36.25 34.44 -9.85
CA HIS A 483 36.39 34.98 -8.48
C HIS A 483 37.43 36.09 -8.45
N ARG A 484 37.26 37.02 -7.49
CA ARG A 484 38.23 38.04 -7.21
C ARG A 484 39.01 37.67 -5.95
N ASP A 485 40.32 37.52 -6.05
CA ASP A 485 41.20 37.23 -4.91
C ASP A 485 41.39 38.48 -4.04
N GLY A 486 41.86 38.30 -2.82
CA GLY A 486 42.12 39.39 -1.87
C GLY A 486 43.15 40.44 -2.31
N ASP A 487 44.05 40.08 -3.24
CA ASP A 487 45.01 41.00 -3.84
C ASP A 487 44.46 41.78 -5.05
N GLY A 488 43.18 41.56 -5.41
CA GLY A 488 42.51 42.19 -6.54
C GLY A 488 42.68 41.51 -7.88
N THR A 489 43.42 40.41 -7.95
CA THR A 489 43.50 39.56 -9.16
C THR A 489 42.27 38.72 -9.36
N TYR A 490 42.08 38.22 -10.60
CA TYR A 490 40.91 37.36 -10.93
C TYR A 490 41.38 35.98 -11.33
N PHE A 491 40.62 34.95 -10.91
CA PHE A 491 40.88 33.58 -11.29
C PHE A 491 39.56 32.86 -11.61
N ALA A 492 39.66 31.93 -12.51
CA ALA A 492 38.54 31.06 -12.88
C ALA A 492 38.69 29.68 -12.20
N CYS A 493 37.57 29.19 -11.66
CA CYS A 493 37.38 27.82 -11.20
C CYS A 493 36.54 27.05 -12.23
N ALA A 494 36.97 25.84 -12.63
CA ALA A 494 36.23 25.01 -13.55
C ALA A 494 36.10 23.58 -13.01
N LYS A 495 34.89 22.97 -13.16
CA LYS A 495 34.66 21.56 -12.89
C LYS A 495 33.84 20.92 -13.98
N GLY A 496 34.04 19.62 -14.23
CA GLY A 496 33.27 18.92 -15.24
C GLY A 496 33.78 17.52 -15.55
N ALA A 497 33.31 16.97 -16.65
CA ALA A 497 33.69 15.63 -17.09
C ALA A 497 35.23 15.56 -17.37
N PRO A 498 35.93 14.50 -16.90
CA PRO A 498 37.37 14.42 -16.97
C PRO A 498 37.93 14.55 -18.36
N LEU A 499 37.35 13.88 -19.36
CA LEU A 499 37.86 13.92 -20.74
C LEU A 499 37.73 15.32 -21.34
N GLU A 500 36.59 15.96 -21.20
CA GLU A 500 36.29 17.29 -21.74
C GLU A 500 37.13 18.39 -21.05
N LEU A 501 37.28 18.32 -19.71
CA LEU A 501 38.10 19.28 -19.00
C LEU A 501 39.59 19.12 -19.34
N LEU A 502 40.07 17.89 -19.45
CA LEU A 502 41.48 17.62 -19.84
C LEU A 502 41.86 18.19 -21.21
N THR A 503 40.94 18.24 -22.18
CA THR A 503 41.26 18.86 -23.49
C THR A 503 41.54 20.34 -23.38
N ARG A 504 41.10 21.01 -22.32
CA ARG A 504 41.25 22.44 -22.01
C ARG A 504 42.40 22.74 -21.05
N CYS A 505 43.06 21.69 -20.53
CA CYS A 505 44.18 21.81 -19.59
C CYS A 505 45.53 21.76 -20.32
N GLU A 506 46.38 22.73 -19.98
CA GLU A 506 47.79 22.74 -20.45
C GLU A 506 48.80 22.41 -19.35
N ALA A 507 48.37 22.49 -18.11
CA ALA A 507 49.22 22.24 -16.95
C ALA A 507 48.50 21.37 -15.90
N VAL A 508 49.31 20.82 -15.01
CA VAL A 508 48.84 20.10 -13.79
C VAL A 508 49.54 20.70 -12.58
N ASP A 509 48.81 20.84 -11.49
CA ASP A 509 49.40 21.18 -10.20
C ASP A 509 49.96 19.93 -9.53
N ARG A 510 51.22 20.02 -9.09
CA ARG A 510 51.93 18.90 -8.44
C ARG A 510 52.45 19.30 -7.05
N GLY A 511 51.70 20.00 -6.28
CA GLY A 511 52.11 20.36 -4.92
C GLY A 511 53.39 21.22 -4.83
N ASP A 512 54.35 21.03 -5.71
CA ASP A 512 55.55 21.84 -5.86
C ASP A 512 55.39 22.92 -6.97
N GLY A 513 54.17 23.06 -7.54
CA GLY A 513 53.81 24.11 -8.49
C GLY A 513 53.25 23.61 -9.81
N ARG A 514 52.90 24.57 -10.66
CA ARG A 514 52.33 24.35 -12.01
C ARG A 514 53.37 23.71 -12.95
N LYS A 515 53.05 22.55 -13.48
CA LYS A 515 53.90 21.84 -14.48
C LYS A 515 53.14 21.60 -15.78
N PRO A 516 53.80 21.58 -16.95
CA PRO A 516 53.16 21.26 -18.21
C PRO A 516 52.50 19.88 -18.15
N LEU A 517 51.27 19.76 -18.65
CA LEU A 517 50.55 18.49 -18.74
C LEU A 517 50.99 17.73 -19.99
N THR A 518 51.92 16.78 -19.83
CA THR A 518 52.43 15.92 -20.92
C THR A 518 51.37 14.88 -21.32
N ASP A 519 51.53 14.27 -22.51
CA ASP A 519 50.68 13.18 -22.98
C ASP A 519 50.72 11.97 -22.03
N ALA A 520 51.88 11.69 -21.42
CA ALA A 520 51.97 10.66 -20.38
C ALA A 520 51.14 11.03 -19.14
N GLY A 521 51.18 12.30 -18.73
CA GLY A 521 50.32 12.83 -17.64
C GLY A 521 48.84 12.75 -17.97
N ARG A 522 48.43 13.12 -19.20
CA ARG A 522 47.04 12.98 -19.66
C ARG A 522 46.57 11.52 -19.58
N ARG A 523 47.37 10.58 -20.09
CA ARG A 523 47.04 9.15 -19.97
C ARG A 523 46.94 8.67 -18.52
N GLY A 524 47.79 9.18 -17.64
CA GLY A 524 47.74 8.85 -16.21
C GLY A 524 46.45 9.33 -15.55
N VAL A 525 45.98 10.55 -15.84
CA VAL A 525 44.69 11.08 -15.33
C VAL A 525 43.51 10.29 -15.88
N ILE A 526 43.51 9.97 -17.18
CA ILE A 526 42.44 9.18 -17.80
C ILE A 526 42.38 7.79 -17.15
N ALA A 527 43.51 7.12 -16.98
CA ALA A 527 43.58 5.83 -16.31
C ALA A 527 43.09 5.86 -14.86
N ALA A 528 43.36 6.94 -14.13
CA ALA A 528 42.83 7.16 -12.78
C ALA A 528 41.32 7.36 -12.80
N ALA A 529 40.78 8.17 -13.73
CA ALA A 529 39.36 8.40 -13.92
C ALA A 529 38.65 7.10 -14.30
N ASP A 530 39.18 6.33 -15.24
CA ASP A 530 38.62 5.03 -15.67
C ASP A 530 38.66 4.01 -14.52
N GLY A 531 39.74 4.00 -13.73
CA GLY A 531 39.87 3.15 -12.55
C GLY A 531 38.81 3.50 -11.46
N MET A 532 38.49 4.76 -11.27
CA MET A 532 37.40 5.22 -10.38
C MET A 532 36.04 4.84 -10.98
N ALA A 533 35.80 5.12 -12.26
CA ALA A 533 34.58 4.78 -12.97
C ALA A 533 34.29 3.28 -12.98
N GLY A 534 35.34 2.46 -13.17
CA GLY A 534 35.26 0.98 -13.09
C GLY A 534 34.82 0.45 -11.72
N ARG A 535 34.99 1.24 -10.64
CA ARG A 535 34.45 0.95 -9.30
C ARG A 535 33.06 1.52 -9.07
N GLY A 536 32.42 2.07 -10.13
CA GLY A 536 31.07 2.66 -10.06
C GLY A 536 31.04 4.06 -9.46
N LEU A 537 32.16 4.78 -9.48
CA LEU A 537 32.20 6.17 -9.03
C LEU A 537 31.89 7.12 -10.20
N ARG A 538 31.11 8.15 -9.92
CA ARG A 538 30.99 9.34 -10.77
C ARG A 538 32.23 10.17 -10.56
N VAL A 539 32.95 10.52 -11.63
CA VAL A 539 34.21 11.25 -11.56
C VAL A 539 34.04 12.64 -12.14
N LEU A 540 34.46 13.65 -11.37
CA LEU A 540 34.62 15.02 -11.84
C LEU A 540 36.10 15.42 -11.80
N ALA A 541 36.53 16.15 -12.81
CA ALA A 541 37.81 16.85 -12.81
C ALA A 541 37.61 18.28 -12.35
N VAL A 542 38.61 18.85 -11.66
CA VAL A 542 38.64 20.21 -11.16
C VAL A 542 39.89 20.91 -11.63
N ALA A 543 39.74 22.12 -12.15
CA ALA A 543 40.86 22.91 -12.70
C ALA A 543 40.71 24.40 -12.36
N ARG A 544 41.80 25.14 -12.47
CA ARG A 544 41.85 26.55 -12.15
C ARG A 544 42.72 27.29 -13.17
N ARG A 545 42.47 28.63 -13.34
CA ARG A 545 43.24 29.51 -14.17
C ARG A 545 43.22 30.94 -13.65
N GLN A 546 44.31 31.73 -13.86
CA GLN A 546 44.31 33.19 -13.70
C GLN A 546 43.64 33.81 -14.94
N VAL A 547 42.78 34.82 -14.74
CA VAL A 547 42.07 35.53 -15.83
C VAL A 547 42.26 37.04 -15.71
N SER A 548 42.14 37.76 -16.81
CA SER A 548 42.50 39.17 -16.93
C SER A 548 41.41 40.16 -16.48
N GLY A 549 40.26 39.70 -15.96
CA GLY A 549 39.22 40.63 -15.56
C GLY A 549 38.00 39.94 -14.96
N PRO A 550 36.98 40.71 -14.53
CA PRO A 550 35.82 40.16 -13.81
C PRO A 550 34.83 39.38 -14.67
N ARG A 551 34.75 39.60 -15.98
CA ARG A 551 33.84 38.92 -16.94
C ARG A 551 34.54 38.65 -18.27
N PRO A 552 35.58 37.83 -18.33
CA PRO A 552 36.21 37.46 -19.60
C PRO A 552 35.27 36.57 -20.46
N PRO A 553 35.44 36.50 -21.78
CA PRO A 553 34.70 35.60 -22.63
C PRO A 553 34.95 34.14 -22.19
N ILE A 554 33.96 33.27 -22.39
CA ILE A 554 34.00 31.86 -21.95
C ILE A 554 35.21 31.11 -22.57
N SER A 555 35.61 31.45 -23.79
CA SER A 555 36.82 30.92 -24.44
C SER A 555 38.07 31.14 -23.61
N ASP A 556 38.17 32.28 -22.93
CA ASP A 556 39.32 32.63 -22.12
C ASP A 556 39.25 32.04 -20.72
N VAL A 557 38.02 31.81 -20.20
CA VAL A 557 37.79 31.16 -18.91
C VAL A 557 38.10 29.68 -18.94
N GLU A 558 37.70 29.01 -20.02
CA GLU A 558 37.78 27.56 -20.18
C GLU A 558 38.92 27.08 -21.10
N SER A 559 40.01 27.82 -21.22
CA SER A 559 41.22 27.44 -21.94
C SER A 559 42.46 27.53 -21.04
N GLU A 560 43.60 26.91 -21.43
CA GLU A 560 44.86 26.93 -20.70
C GLU A 560 44.72 26.66 -19.18
N LEU A 561 43.79 25.81 -18.81
CA LEU A 561 43.52 25.46 -17.43
C LEU A 561 44.66 24.67 -16.78
N THR A 562 44.82 24.80 -15.48
CA THR A 562 45.69 23.96 -14.65
C THR A 562 44.84 22.92 -13.94
N LEU A 563 45.01 21.64 -14.25
CA LEU A 563 44.33 20.54 -13.58
C LEU A 563 44.79 20.44 -12.12
N LEU A 564 43.89 20.41 -11.18
CA LEU A 564 44.11 20.20 -9.74
C LEU A 564 43.96 18.74 -9.36
N GLY A 565 43.04 18.02 -10.00
CA GLY A 565 42.80 16.61 -9.77
C GLY A 565 41.41 16.14 -10.09
N LEU A 566 41.05 14.98 -9.53
CA LEU A 566 39.77 14.30 -9.72
C LEU A 566 39.06 14.09 -8.39
N ALA A 567 37.72 14.16 -8.39
CA ALA A 567 36.87 13.77 -7.29
C ALA A 567 35.97 12.62 -7.73
N GLY A 568 36.10 11.47 -7.07
CA GLY A 568 35.28 10.28 -7.26
C GLY A 568 34.21 10.18 -6.18
N MET A 569 32.94 10.10 -6.60
CA MET A 569 31.79 10.09 -5.71
C MET A 569 30.77 9.06 -6.14
N TYR A 570 29.95 8.63 -5.21
CA TYR A 570 28.82 7.74 -5.47
C TYR A 570 27.67 8.01 -4.51
N ASP A 571 26.51 7.52 -4.86
CA ASP A 571 25.34 7.53 -3.98
C ASP A 571 25.35 6.21 -3.17
N PRO A 572 25.57 6.24 -1.86
CA PRO A 572 25.77 5.06 -1.03
C PRO A 572 24.49 4.26 -0.90
N PRO A 573 24.57 2.92 -0.93
CA PRO A 573 23.41 2.09 -0.63
C PRO A 573 22.99 2.26 0.82
N ARG A 574 21.68 2.17 1.07
CA ARG A 574 21.14 2.13 2.43
C ARG A 574 21.62 0.87 3.17
N PRO A 575 22.00 0.95 4.44
CA PRO A 575 22.62 -0.17 5.16
C PRO A 575 21.76 -1.44 5.21
N GLU A 576 20.44 -1.28 5.33
CA GLU A 576 19.47 -2.37 5.49
C GLU A 576 19.09 -3.08 4.18
N VAL A 577 19.46 -2.52 3.02
CA VAL A 577 19.01 -3.05 1.71
C VAL A 577 19.55 -4.45 1.46
N ARG A 578 20.79 -4.72 1.84
CA ARG A 578 21.40 -6.04 1.62
C ARG A 578 20.64 -7.16 2.31
N ASP A 579 20.27 -6.96 3.57
CA ASP A 579 19.51 -7.94 4.35
C ASP A 579 18.09 -8.12 3.79
N ALA A 580 17.49 -7.04 3.31
CA ALA A 580 16.18 -7.06 2.66
C ALA A 580 16.21 -7.81 1.31
N VAL A 581 17.24 -7.59 0.48
CA VAL A 581 17.47 -8.34 -0.77
C VAL A 581 17.62 -9.83 -0.48
N ASP A 582 18.38 -10.18 0.55
CA ASP A 582 18.56 -11.58 0.97
C ASP A 582 17.25 -12.19 1.49
N ALA A 583 16.42 -11.41 2.19
CA ALA A 583 15.10 -11.86 2.61
C ALA A 583 14.15 -12.10 1.42
N CYS A 584 14.14 -11.21 0.42
CA CYS A 584 13.38 -11.40 -0.82
C CYS A 584 13.83 -12.67 -1.55
N ARG A 585 15.13 -12.88 -1.67
CA ARG A 585 15.70 -14.07 -2.34
C ARG A 585 15.31 -15.37 -1.63
N ARG A 586 15.36 -15.41 -0.29
CA ARG A 586 14.87 -16.55 0.50
C ARG A 586 13.37 -16.78 0.34
N ALA A 587 12.62 -15.70 0.16
CA ALA A 587 11.18 -15.71 -0.08
C ALA A 587 10.79 -16.06 -1.52
N GLY A 588 11.76 -16.34 -2.41
CA GLY A 588 11.53 -16.65 -3.82
C GLY A 588 11.07 -15.45 -4.64
N ILE A 589 11.29 -14.23 -4.15
CA ILE A 589 10.96 -12.99 -4.85
C ILE A 589 12.16 -12.55 -5.69
N ARG A 590 11.93 -12.36 -6.97
CA ARG A 590 12.93 -11.85 -7.91
C ARG A 590 13.03 -10.34 -7.82
N ILE A 591 14.23 -9.80 -7.79
CA ILE A 591 14.47 -8.36 -7.85
C ILE A 591 15.08 -8.04 -9.22
N VAL A 592 14.49 -7.07 -9.91
CA VAL A 592 14.96 -6.50 -11.17
C VAL A 592 15.30 -5.05 -10.92
N MET A 593 16.55 -4.64 -11.10
CA MET A 593 16.91 -3.23 -11.00
C MET A 593 16.59 -2.54 -12.32
N VAL A 594 15.91 -1.39 -12.24
CA VAL A 594 15.44 -0.62 -13.39
C VAL A 594 15.83 0.84 -13.17
N THR A 595 16.84 1.33 -13.87
CA THR A 595 17.45 2.64 -13.57
C THR A 595 17.83 3.43 -14.82
N GLY A 596 17.79 4.76 -14.73
CA GLY A 596 18.35 5.67 -15.73
C GLY A 596 19.88 5.68 -15.82
N ASP A 597 20.56 5.04 -14.86
CA ASP A 597 22.01 5.05 -14.74
C ASP A 597 22.75 4.25 -15.83
N HIS A 598 24.05 4.52 -15.90
CA HIS A 598 24.97 3.75 -16.73
C HIS A 598 25.12 2.30 -16.22
N PRO A 599 25.26 1.29 -17.10
CA PRO A 599 25.39 -0.12 -16.71
C PRO A 599 26.45 -0.41 -15.63
N LEU A 600 27.64 0.16 -15.75
CA LEU A 600 28.72 -0.05 -14.78
C LEU A 600 28.36 0.45 -13.37
N THR A 601 27.71 1.60 -13.28
CA THR A 601 27.26 2.17 -11.99
C THR A 601 26.16 1.30 -11.38
N ALA A 602 25.18 0.90 -12.20
CA ALA A 602 24.07 0.04 -11.77
C ALA A 602 24.59 -1.32 -11.28
N GLU A 603 25.51 -1.94 -12.00
CA GLU A 603 26.13 -3.21 -11.62
C GLU A 603 26.94 -3.09 -10.32
N ALA A 604 27.73 -2.04 -10.16
CA ALA A 604 28.51 -1.82 -8.94
C ALA A 604 27.61 -1.72 -7.69
N VAL A 605 26.51 -0.99 -7.78
CA VAL A 605 25.52 -0.88 -6.69
C VAL A 605 24.80 -2.22 -6.49
N ALA A 606 24.34 -2.86 -7.56
CA ALA A 606 23.63 -4.14 -7.50
C ALA A 606 24.46 -5.25 -6.82
N ARG A 607 25.78 -5.27 -7.06
CA ARG A 607 26.71 -6.19 -6.39
C ARG A 607 26.87 -5.87 -4.91
N ARG A 608 26.99 -4.60 -4.56
CA ARG A 608 27.11 -4.17 -3.13
C ARG A 608 25.89 -4.54 -2.31
N VAL A 609 24.70 -4.37 -2.87
CA VAL A 609 23.43 -4.70 -2.19
C VAL A 609 23.02 -6.18 -2.34
N GLY A 610 23.76 -6.99 -3.12
CA GLY A 610 23.54 -8.42 -3.27
C GLY A 610 22.43 -8.81 -4.26
N ILE A 611 21.93 -7.87 -5.08
CA ILE A 611 21.03 -8.17 -6.20
C ILE A 611 21.74 -9.01 -7.25
N VAL A 612 23.01 -8.67 -7.52
CA VAL A 612 23.90 -9.41 -8.42
C VAL A 612 24.94 -10.16 -7.60
N ARG A 613 25.02 -11.48 -7.83
CA ARG A 613 26.03 -12.41 -7.30
C ARG A 613 26.75 -13.16 -8.40
N GLU A 614 26.10 -13.30 -9.56
CA GLU A 614 26.66 -13.93 -10.74
C GLU A 614 27.84 -13.09 -11.29
N THR A 615 28.80 -13.76 -11.90
CA THR A 615 29.97 -13.11 -12.48
C THR A 615 29.61 -12.21 -13.65
N ALA A 616 28.60 -12.63 -14.45
CA ALA A 616 28.08 -11.91 -15.59
C ALA A 616 26.54 -11.84 -15.52
N PRO A 617 25.99 -10.81 -14.87
CA PRO A 617 24.54 -10.61 -14.84
C PRO A 617 24.02 -10.25 -16.23
N ALA A 618 22.74 -10.48 -16.48
CA ALA A 618 22.10 -9.96 -17.68
C ALA A 618 21.91 -8.45 -17.53
N VAL A 619 22.44 -7.69 -18.48
CA VAL A 619 22.29 -6.24 -18.54
C VAL A 619 21.65 -5.89 -19.88
N ALA A 620 20.62 -5.05 -19.88
CA ALA A 620 20.03 -4.49 -21.08
C ALA A 620 19.85 -2.97 -20.93
N THR A 621 20.14 -2.24 -21.99
CA THR A 621 19.99 -0.80 -22.05
C THR A 621 18.64 -0.40 -22.68
N GLY A 622 18.19 0.84 -22.45
CA GLY A 622 16.97 1.37 -23.09
C GLY A 622 17.01 1.22 -24.61
N THR A 623 18.14 1.50 -25.26
CA THR A 623 18.31 1.35 -26.72
C THR A 623 18.16 -0.10 -27.18
N GLU A 624 18.66 -1.06 -26.40
CA GLU A 624 18.47 -2.49 -26.70
C GLU A 624 17.01 -2.90 -26.48
N LEU A 625 16.34 -2.35 -25.45
CA LEU A 625 14.91 -2.59 -25.22
C LEU A 625 14.06 -2.03 -26.36
N ASP A 626 14.41 -0.87 -26.94
CA ASP A 626 13.71 -0.30 -28.12
C ASP A 626 13.86 -1.19 -29.35
N ALA A 627 15.01 -1.82 -29.51
CA ALA A 627 15.29 -2.73 -30.62
C ALA A 627 14.64 -4.12 -30.47
N MET A 628 14.21 -4.50 -29.24
CA MET A 628 13.56 -5.78 -28.95
C MET A 628 12.05 -5.71 -29.25
N ASP A 629 11.53 -6.74 -29.89
CA ASP A 629 10.10 -7.00 -29.92
C ASP A 629 9.60 -7.62 -28.58
N ASP A 630 8.30 -7.84 -28.46
CA ASP A 630 7.72 -8.42 -27.25
C ASP A 630 8.25 -9.83 -26.95
N SER A 631 8.56 -10.62 -27.99
CA SER A 631 9.12 -11.98 -27.84
C SER A 631 10.54 -11.97 -27.32
N GLY A 632 11.37 -11.02 -27.80
CA GLY A 632 12.72 -10.80 -27.32
C GLY A 632 12.75 -10.34 -25.85
N LEU A 633 11.85 -9.43 -25.49
CA LEU A 633 11.71 -9.00 -24.10
C LEU A 633 11.26 -10.15 -23.19
N ASP A 634 10.28 -10.96 -23.63
CA ASP A 634 9.83 -12.13 -22.87
C ASP A 634 10.95 -13.18 -22.70
N ALA A 635 11.80 -13.38 -23.72
CA ALA A 635 12.98 -14.26 -23.64
C ALA A 635 14.00 -13.73 -22.62
N LEU A 636 14.33 -12.44 -22.65
CA LEU A 636 15.20 -11.78 -21.67
C LEU A 636 14.68 -11.95 -20.25
N LEU A 637 13.39 -11.66 -20.02
CA LEU A 637 12.74 -11.76 -18.73
C LEU A 637 12.66 -13.21 -18.21
N THR A 638 12.67 -14.21 -19.10
CA THR A 638 12.66 -15.64 -18.73
C THR A 638 14.05 -16.16 -18.40
N GLY A 639 15.02 -15.84 -19.25
CA GLY A 639 16.36 -16.43 -19.21
C GLY A 639 17.23 -15.88 -18.09
N ALA A 640 17.05 -14.63 -17.73
CA ALA A 640 17.89 -13.96 -16.74
C ALA A 640 17.37 -14.14 -15.32
N ARG A 641 18.16 -14.69 -14.42
CA ARG A 641 17.86 -14.70 -12.98
C ARG A 641 18.16 -13.34 -12.34
N GLU A 642 19.29 -12.75 -12.66
CA GLU A 642 19.78 -11.46 -12.18
C GLU A 642 19.78 -10.51 -13.38
N LEU A 643 18.90 -9.51 -13.36
CA LEU A 643 18.64 -8.61 -14.48
C LEU A 643 18.77 -7.15 -14.06
N LEU A 644 19.56 -6.41 -14.81
CA LEU A 644 19.73 -4.97 -14.71
C LEU A 644 19.24 -4.31 -16.00
N LEU A 645 18.30 -3.37 -15.88
CA LEU A 645 17.80 -2.54 -16.97
C LEU A 645 18.32 -1.12 -16.77
N CYS A 646 19.15 -0.65 -17.68
CA CYS A 646 19.93 0.57 -17.54
C CYS A 646 19.59 1.60 -18.61
N ARG A 647 19.73 2.89 -18.31
CA ARG A 647 19.37 4.01 -19.22
C ARG A 647 17.94 3.87 -19.75
N VAL A 648 17.01 3.50 -18.86
CA VAL A 648 15.61 3.27 -19.21
C VAL A 648 14.79 4.54 -19.02
N THR A 649 13.81 4.71 -19.92
CA THR A 649 12.78 5.75 -19.83
C THR A 649 11.56 5.26 -19.04
N PRO A 650 10.62 6.15 -18.66
CA PRO A 650 9.34 5.74 -18.05
C PRO A 650 8.56 4.73 -18.89
N GLU A 651 8.58 4.87 -20.23
CA GLU A 651 7.91 3.97 -21.16
C GLU A 651 8.50 2.56 -21.11
N HIS A 652 9.84 2.47 -21.01
CA HIS A 652 10.52 1.17 -20.84
C HIS A 652 10.12 0.52 -19.52
N LYS A 653 10.04 1.29 -18.41
CA LYS A 653 9.58 0.77 -17.12
C LYS A 653 8.16 0.18 -17.23
N MET A 654 7.24 0.89 -17.87
CA MET A 654 5.87 0.40 -18.10
C MET A 654 5.83 -0.87 -18.98
N ARG A 655 6.60 -0.90 -20.07
CA ARG A 655 6.68 -2.05 -20.98
C ARG A 655 7.16 -3.31 -20.27
N VAL A 656 8.17 -3.20 -19.43
CA VAL A 656 8.72 -4.31 -18.62
C VAL A 656 7.68 -4.81 -17.62
N VAL A 657 6.99 -3.91 -16.90
CA VAL A 657 5.93 -4.26 -15.95
C VAL A 657 4.81 -5.01 -16.65
N THR A 658 4.33 -4.49 -17.80
CA THR A 658 3.28 -5.13 -18.59
C THR A 658 3.69 -6.52 -19.08
N ALA A 659 4.93 -6.71 -19.55
CA ALA A 659 5.44 -8.00 -19.97
C ALA A 659 5.48 -9.01 -18.81
N LEU A 660 5.94 -8.60 -17.62
CA LEU A 660 5.94 -9.46 -16.43
C LEU A 660 4.51 -9.84 -16.00
N GLN A 661 3.56 -8.90 -16.04
CA GLN A 661 2.15 -9.15 -15.69
C GLN A 661 1.47 -10.11 -16.69
N ARG A 662 1.76 -10.00 -18.01
CA ARG A 662 1.28 -10.95 -19.04
C ARG A 662 1.73 -12.38 -18.76
N ARG A 663 2.90 -12.55 -18.18
CA ARG A 663 3.45 -13.86 -17.75
C ARG A 663 2.82 -14.42 -16.48
N GLY A 664 1.93 -13.65 -15.85
CA GLY A 664 1.23 -14.04 -14.60
C GLY A 664 2.02 -13.72 -13.33
N GLU A 665 3.10 -12.96 -13.44
CA GLU A 665 3.81 -12.44 -12.27
C GLU A 665 2.96 -11.37 -11.56
N VAL A 666 3.17 -11.23 -10.26
CA VAL A 666 2.64 -10.14 -9.44
C VAL A 666 3.78 -9.16 -9.20
N VAL A 667 3.68 -8.00 -9.82
CA VAL A 667 4.78 -7.06 -9.93
C VAL A 667 4.61 -5.90 -8.94
N ALA A 668 5.58 -5.73 -8.06
CA ALA A 668 5.76 -4.51 -7.28
C ALA A 668 6.77 -3.59 -8.01
N VAL A 669 6.48 -2.31 -8.07
CA VAL A 669 7.39 -1.29 -8.62
C VAL A 669 7.71 -0.29 -7.52
N THR A 670 8.96 0.07 -7.35
CA THR A 670 9.37 1.15 -6.44
C THR A 670 9.88 2.35 -7.23
N GLY A 671 9.63 3.54 -6.73
CA GLY A 671 10.12 4.79 -7.30
C GLY A 671 9.90 5.98 -6.37
N ASP A 672 10.62 7.06 -6.62
CA ASP A 672 10.55 8.31 -5.85
C ASP A 672 10.27 9.52 -6.74
N GLY A 673 10.48 9.42 -8.06
CA GLY A 673 10.33 10.50 -9.02
C GLY A 673 9.02 10.52 -9.78
N ALA A 674 8.73 11.65 -10.41
CA ALA A 674 7.62 11.81 -11.35
C ALA A 674 7.73 10.86 -12.55
N ASN A 675 8.95 10.51 -12.95
CA ASN A 675 9.25 9.56 -14.03
C ASN A 675 8.81 8.12 -13.71
N ASP A 676 8.60 7.80 -12.44
CA ASP A 676 8.16 6.49 -11.99
C ASP A 676 6.64 6.38 -11.90
N ALA A 677 5.94 7.50 -11.82
CA ALA A 677 4.50 7.53 -11.56
C ALA A 677 3.67 6.68 -12.55
N PRO A 678 3.94 6.67 -13.88
CA PRO A 678 3.21 5.79 -14.79
C PRO A 678 3.39 4.31 -14.47
N ALA A 679 4.62 3.89 -14.14
CA ALA A 679 4.93 2.51 -13.78
C ALA A 679 4.35 2.13 -12.41
N LEU A 680 4.41 3.05 -11.42
CA LEU A 680 3.80 2.88 -10.09
C LEU A 680 2.29 2.66 -10.18
N LYS A 681 1.60 3.44 -11.03
CA LYS A 681 0.16 3.35 -11.23
C LYS A 681 -0.25 2.07 -11.97
N HIS A 682 0.58 1.60 -12.90
CA HIS A 682 0.29 0.43 -13.75
C HIS A 682 0.62 -0.90 -13.06
N ALA A 683 1.53 -0.92 -12.13
CA ALA A 683 1.95 -2.11 -11.38
C ALA A 683 0.80 -2.72 -10.55
N ASP A 684 0.89 -4.01 -10.22
CA ASP A 684 -0.01 -4.62 -9.22
C ASP A 684 0.16 -3.92 -7.86
N ILE A 685 1.38 -3.44 -7.56
CA ILE A 685 1.72 -2.71 -6.35
C ILE A 685 2.72 -1.61 -6.70
N GLY A 686 2.28 -0.36 -6.76
CA GLY A 686 3.16 0.80 -6.77
C GLY A 686 3.59 1.16 -5.35
N VAL A 687 4.88 1.36 -5.14
CA VAL A 687 5.50 1.68 -3.85
C VAL A 687 6.29 2.97 -3.99
N ALA A 688 5.86 4.04 -3.34
CA ALA A 688 6.55 5.32 -3.35
C ALA A 688 7.32 5.56 -2.04
N MET A 689 8.41 6.32 -2.14
CA MET A 689 9.12 6.86 -0.99
C MET A 689 8.28 7.97 -0.34
N GLY A 690 8.22 8.01 0.98
CA GLY A 690 7.37 8.94 1.72
C GLY A 690 8.05 10.26 2.04
N ALA A 691 9.34 10.21 2.41
CA ALA A 691 10.11 11.37 2.79
C ALA A 691 10.82 12.02 1.58
N SER A 692 11.49 11.21 0.74
CA SER A 692 12.25 11.68 -0.44
C SER A 692 11.42 11.73 -1.72
N GLY A 693 10.30 10.97 -1.79
CA GLY A 693 9.49 10.86 -3.00
C GLY A 693 8.71 12.14 -3.34
N THR A 694 8.50 12.36 -4.64
CA THR A 694 7.65 13.46 -5.14
C THR A 694 6.16 13.19 -4.83
N ASP A 695 5.36 14.24 -4.79
CA ASP A 695 3.91 14.11 -4.58
C ASP A 695 3.26 13.23 -5.63
N VAL A 696 3.68 13.39 -6.89
CA VAL A 696 3.22 12.60 -8.04
C VAL A 696 3.47 11.10 -7.82
N ALA A 697 4.69 10.74 -7.40
CA ALA A 697 5.02 9.35 -7.11
C ALA A 697 4.19 8.82 -5.92
N ARG A 698 4.09 9.62 -4.84
CA ARG A 698 3.26 9.26 -3.69
C ARG A 698 1.80 9.07 -4.08
N GLU A 699 1.23 9.92 -4.93
CA GLU A 699 -0.18 9.82 -5.35
C GLU A 699 -0.44 8.62 -6.23
N ALA A 700 0.43 8.34 -7.20
CA ALA A 700 0.34 7.21 -8.12
C ALA A 700 0.45 5.85 -7.40
N ALA A 701 1.18 5.79 -6.29
CA ALA A 701 1.45 4.57 -5.56
C ALA A 701 0.28 4.13 -4.66
N VAL A 702 0.09 2.82 -4.54
CA VAL A 702 -0.87 2.20 -3.58
C VAL A 702 -0.27 1.96 -2.20
N MET A 703 1.07 2.02 -2.08
CA MET A 703 1.81 1.94 -0.82
C MET A 703 2.85 3.06 -0.75
N VAL A 704 2.99 3.67 0.43
CA VAL A 704 3.99 4.70 0.71
C VAL A 704 4.86 4.25 1.88
N LEU A 705 6.18 4.33 1.72
CA LEU A 705 7.15 3.99 2.77
C LEU A 705 7.52 5.25 3.53
N LEU A 706 7.06 5.39 4.76
CA LEU A 706 7.28 6.59 5.56
C LEU A 706 8.75 6.79 5.99
N ASP A 707 9.54 5.72 5.94
CA ASP A 707 10.97 5.66 6.28
C ASP A 707 11.89 5.54 5.06
N ASP A 708 11.33 5.59 3.86
CA ASP A 708 12.03 5.36 2.58
C ASP A 708 12.86 4.07 2.52
N SER A 709 12.54 3.08 3.36
CA SER A 709 13.34 1.87 3.53
C SER A 709 12.82 0.72 2.65
N PHE A 710 13.70 0.18 1.80
CA PHE A 710 13.42 -1.04 1.04
C PHE A 710 13.08 -2.23 1.95
N ALA A 711 13.62 -2.28 3.17
CA ALA A 711 13.31 -3.33 4.16
C ALA A 711 11.84 -3.32 4.58
N SER A 712 11.19 -2.15 4.58
CA SER A 712 9.76 -2.02 4.88
C SER A 712 8.88 -2.68 3.81
N ILE A 713 9.34 -2.79 2.54
CA ILE A 713 8.66 -3.56 1.49
C ILE A 713 8.66 -5.04 1.84
N THR A 714 9.81 -5.59 2.23
CA THR A 714 9.91 -7.02 2.57
C THR A 714 9.04 -7.37 3.77
N THR A 715 8.98 -6.48 4.75
CA THR A 715 8.12 -6.60 5.92
C THR A 715 6.64 -6.56 5.51
N ALA A 716 6.25 -5.63 4.63
CA ALA A 716 4.89 -5.52 4.11
C ALA A 716 4.46 -6.76 3.31
N VAL A 717 5.35 -7.32 2.48
CA VAL A 717 5.11 -8.59 1.78
C VAL A 717 4.90 -9.73 2.77
N GLY A 718 5.75 -9.83 3.80
CA GLY A 718 5.60 -10.84 4.86
C GLY A 718 4.26 -10.73 5.59
N LEU A 719 3.84 -9.50 5.93
CA LEU A 719 2.55 -9.23 6.55
C LEU A 719 1.39 -9.56 5.60
N GLY A 720 1.47 -9.22 4.31
CA GLY A 720 0.47 -9.58 3.29
C GLY A 720 0.30 -11.10 3.18
N ARG A 721 1.40 -11.87 3.14
CA ARG A 721 1.39 -13.34 3.17
C ARG A 721 0.75 -13.87 4.45
N SER A 722 1.05 -13.26 5.59
CA SER A 722 0.46 -13.63 6.88
C SER A 722 -1.05 -13.41 6.90
N VAL A 723 -1.53 -12.27 6.41
CA VAL A 723 -2.98 -11.98 6.31
C VAL A 723 -3.69 -13.05 5.49
N TYR A 724 -3.14 -13.41 4.32
CA TYR A 724 -3.72 -14.47 3.49
C TYR A 724 -3.74 -15.83 4.19
N ARG A 725 -2.64 -16.22 4.88
CA ARG A 725 -2.60 -17.45 5.67
C ARG A 725 -3.64 -17.42 6.79
N ASN A 726 -3.81 -16.30 7.48
CA ASN A 726 -4.78 -16.16 8.56
C ASN A 726 -6.22 -16.28 8.05
N ILE A 727 -6.50 -15.72 6.86
CA ILE A 727 -7.78 -15.90 6.18
C ILE A 727 -8.03 -17.40 5.93
N ARG A 728 -7.04 -18.15 5.45
CA ARG A 728 -7.19 -19.61 5.26
C ARG A 728 -7.42 -20.35 6.57
N LYS A 729 -6.75 -19.95 7.66
CA LYS A 729 -6.90 -20.58 8.98
C LYS A 729 -8.33 -20.46 9.48
N PHE A 730 -8.89 -19.26 9.50
CA PHE A 730 -10.25 -19.11 9.97
C PHE A 730 -11.28 -19.75 9.03
N LEU A 731 -11.03 -19.81 7.72
CA LEU A 731 -11.88 -20.55 6.80
C LEU A 731 -11.86 -22.06 7.07
N ILE A 732 -10.68 -22.63 7.31
CA ILE A 732 -10.57 -24.06 7.67
C ILE A 732 -11.30 -24.33 8.98
N TYR A 733 -11.11 -23.48 9.98
CA TYR A 733 -11.81 -23.54 11.26
C TYR A 733 -13.32 -23.55 11.08
N LEU A 734 -13.85 -22.55 10.38
CA LEU A 734 -15.28 -22.36 10.19
C LEU A 734 -15.93 -23.52 9.41
N PHE A 735 -15.37 -23.90 8.26
CA PHE A 735 -15.97 -24.95 7.44
C PHE A 735 -15.81 -26.35 8.01
N SER A 736 -14.77 -26.63 8.79
CA SER A 736 -14.65 -27.91 9.50
C SER A 736 -15.69 -28.05 10.62
N HIS A 737 -16.06 -26.93 11.22
CA HIS A 737 -17.09 -26.86 12.22
C HIS A 737 -18.49 -27.14 11.64
N ASN A 738 -18.87 -26.47 10.52
CA ASN A 738 -20.17 -26.74 9.89
C ASN A 738 -20.37 -28.21 9.51
N ILE A 739 -19.28 -28.94 9.22
CA ILE A 739 -19.36 -30.40 9.00
C ILE A 739 -19.72 -31.13 10.31
N ALA A 740 -19.17 -30.69 11.45
CA ALA A 740 -19.46 -31.27 12.76
C ALA A 740 -20.92 -31.05 13.22
N GLU A 741 -21.55 -29.99 12.73
CA GLU A 741 -22.98 -29.73 13.00
C GLU A 741 -23.89 -30.52 12.05
N LEU A 742 -23.56 -30.57 10.76
CA LEU A 742 -24.39 -31.18 9.76
C LEU A 742 -24.46 -32.70 9.83
N VAL A 743 -23.27 -33.37 9.99
CA VAL A 743 -23.19 -34.82 9.90
C VAL A 743 -23.99 -35.55 10.98
N PRO A 744 -24.03 -35.13 12.25
CA PRO A 744 -24.89 -35.75 13.27
C PRO A 744 -26.37 -35.69 12.90
N ILE A 745 -26.81 -34.57 12.31
CA ILE A 745 -28.21 -34.39 11.86
C ILE A 745 -28.55 -35.38 10.75
N LEU A 746 -27.68 -35.52 9.78
CA LEU A 746 -27.83 -36.50 8.68
C LEU A 746 -27.79 -37.92 9.23
N ALA A 747 -26.83 -38.21 10.12
CA ALA A 747 -26.72 -39.55 10.71
C ALA A 747 -27.98 -39.96 11.49
N ALA A 748 -28.50 -39.08 12.34
CA ALA A 748 -29.75 -39.33 13.04
C ALA A 748 -30.94 -39.52 12.09
N THR A 749 -31.04 -38.69 11.06
CA THR A 749 -32.10 -38.82 10.03
C THR A 749 -32.04 -40.15 9.30
N PHE A 750 -30.85 -40.59 8.86
CA PHE A 750 -30.68 -41.83 8.12
C PHE A 750 -30.74 -43.10 8.99
N THR A 751 -30.44 -43.02 10.29
CA THR A 751 -30.59 -44.11 11.25
C THR A 751 -32.01 -44.28 11.74
N GLY A 752 -32.94 -43.41 11.32
CA GLY A 752 -34.35 -43.45 11.74
C GLY A 752 -34.60 -42.96 13.19
N PHE A 753 -33.66 -42.28 13.78
CA PHE A 753 -33.86 -41.67 15.10
C PHE A 753 -34.92 -40.55 15.01
N PRO A 754 -35.98 -40.56 15.84
CA PRO A 754 -37.15 -39.69 15.68
C PRO A 754 -36.84 -38.20 15.92
N LEU A 755 -35.87 -37.92 16.75
CA LEU A 755 -35.51 -36.55 17.15
C LEU A 755 -34.19 -36.11 16.52
N VAL A 756 -33.79 -34.88 16.77
CA VAL A 756 -32.56 -34.31 16.23
C VAL A 756 -31.44 -34.33 17.26
N PRO A 757 -30.16 -34.62 16.90
CA PRO A 757 -29.06 -34.63 17.84
C PRO A 757 -28.61 -33.24 18.30
N ILE A 758 -29.03 -32.19 17.59
CA ILE A 758 -28.83 -30.79 17.94
C ILE A 758 -29.98 -29.96 17.38
N THR A 759 -30.47 -29.00 18.15
CA THR A 759 -31.55 -28.09 17.74
C THR A 759 -31.00 -26.87 16.98
N ALA A 760 -31.84 -26.26 16.14
CA ALA A 760 -31.46 -25.04 15.41
C ALA A 760 -31.07 -23.88 16.34
N VAL A 761 -31.75 -23.76 17.49
CA VAL A 761 -31.43 -22.73 18.53
C VAL A 761 -30.05 -22.97 19.13
N GLN A 762 -29.68 -24.25 19.36
CA GLN A 762 -28.34 -24.62 19.86
C GLN A 762 -27.26 -24.30 18.85
N ILE A 763 -27.48 -24.60 17.56
CA ILE A 763 -26.53 -24.27 16.49
C ILE A 763 -26.31 -22.74 16.41
N LEU A 764 -27.40 -21.96 16.38
CA LEU A 764 -27.30 -20.51 16.39
C LEU A 764 -26.56 -19.96 17.63
N ALA A 765 -26.70 -20.61 18.78
CA ALA A 765 -25.93 -20.24 19.99
C ALA A 765 -24.44 -20.55 19.84
N ILE A 766 -24.07 -21.59 19.13
CA ILE A 766 -22.67 -21.94 18.81
C ILE A 766 -22.10 -20.90 17.84
N ASP A 767 -22.77 -20.71 16.69
CA ASP A 767 -22.28 -19.84 15.61
C ASP A 767 -22.03 -18.41 16.09
N LEU A 768 -22.98 -17.83 16.85
CA LEU A 768 -22.85 -16.46 17.35
C LEU A 768 -22.07 -16.34 18.65
N GLY A 769 -22.27 -17.30 19.56
CA GLY A 769 -21.72 -17.22 20.89
C GLY A 769 -20.28 -17.70 20.98
N SER A 770 -19.92 -18.77 20.29
CA SER A 770 -18.59 -19.40 20.40
C SER A 770 -17.71 -19.29 19.19
N ASP A 771 -18.22 -19.07 17.95
CA ASP A 771 -17.42 -19.13 16.72
C ASP A 771 -16.83 -17.82 16.27
N VAL A 772 -17.56 -16.72 16.39
CA VAL A 772 -17.14 -15.41 15.84
C VAL A 772 -15.84 -14.94 16.48
N LEU A 773 -15.70 -15.07 17.81
CA LEU A 773 -14.51 -14.57 18.53
C LEU A 773 -13.24 -15.35 18.20
N PRO A 774 -13.20 -16.70 18.18
CA PRO A 774 -12.03 -17.45 17.72
C PRO A 774 -11.70 -17.21 16.26
N ALA A 775 -12.70 -17.06 15.36
CA ALA A 775 -12.48 -16.74 13.97
C ALA A 775 -11.78 -15.37 13.81
N LEU A 776 -12.21 -14.34 14.54
CA LEU A 776 -11.58 -13.03 14.59
C LEU A 776 -10.13 -13.12 15.14
N ALA A 777 -9.92 -13.89 16.20
CA ALA A 777 -8.61 -14.08 16.79
C ALA A 777 -7.63 -14.81 15.85
N LEU A 778 -8.12 -15.78 15.06
CA LEU A 778 -7.35 -16.44 13.99
C LEU A 778 -7.04 -15.47 12.83
N GLY A 779 -7.98 -14.58 12.48
CA GLY A 779 -7.75 -13.50 11.52
C GLY A 779 -6.65 -12.53 11.94
N ALA A 780 -6.42 -12.41 13.25
CA ALA A 780 -5.40 -11.54 13.86
C ALA A 780 -4.12 -12.28 14.27
N GLU A 781 -3.93 -13.55 13.89
CA GLU A 781 -2.77 -14.36 14.27
C GLU A 781 -1.44 -13.67 13.91
N PRO A 782 -0.41 -13.74 14.76
CA PRO A 782 0.92 -13.25 14.45
C PRO A 782 1.53 -13.91 13.20
N MET A 783 2.49 -13.21 12.58
CA MET A 783 3.21 -13.73 11.42
C MET A 783 4.03 -14.95 11.77
N GLU A 784 3.86 -16.03 11.02
CA GLU A 784 4.65 -17.26 11.20
C GLU A 784 6.10 -17.03 10.72
N PRO A 785 7.12 -17.59 11.40
CA PRO A 785 8.53 -17.40 11.05
C PRO A 785 8.90 -17.87 9.62
N ASP A 786 8.17 -18.86 9.08
CA ASP A 786 8.44 -19.47 7.78
C ASP A 786 7.76 -18.74 6.60
N VAL A 787 7.05 -17.65 6.83
CA VAL A 787 6.33 -16.89 5.79
C VAL A 787 7.27 -16.42 4.69
N MET A 788 8.47 -15.95 5.07
CA MET A 788 9.47 -15.43 4.14
C MET A 788 10.51 -16.48 3.71
N THR A 789 10.23 -17.76 3.93
CA THR A 789 11.02 -18.89 3.39
C THR A 789 10.24 -19.72 2.38
N SER A 790 8.98 -19.35 2.14
CA SER A 790 8.11 -19.99 1.16
C SER A 790 8.09 -19.18 -0.16
N PRO A 791 7.98 -19.83 -1.33
CA PRO A 791 7.87 -19.12 -2.61
C PRO A 791 6.57 -18.31 -2.68
N PRO A 792 6.51 -17.31 -3.58
CA PRO A 792 5.31 -16.54 -3.83
C PRO A 792 4.15 -17.43 -4.28
N ARG A 793 2.95 -17.03 -3.92
CA ARG A 793 1.73 -17.71 -4.33
C ARG A 793 1.44 -17.43 -5.81
N PRO A 794 1.14 -18.44 -6.64
CA PRO A 794 0.72 -18.22 -8.01
C PRO A 794 -0.55 -17.37 -8.10
N ARG A 795 -0.63 -16.43 -9.05
CA ARG A 795 -1.80 -15.54 -9.25
C ARG A 795 -3.13 -16.30 -9.41
N ARG A 796 -3.08 -17.54 -9.91
CA ARG A 796 -4.25 -18.39 -10.15
C ARG A 796 -4.62 -19.31 -8.98
N GLU A 797 -3.86 -19.28 -7.87
CA GLU A 797 -4.17 -20.12 -6.72
C GLU A 797 -5.52 -19.74 -6.11
N ARG A 798 -6.38 -20.74 -5.95
CA ARG A 798 -7.68 -20.56 -5.33
C ARG A 798 -7.55 -20.66 -3.81
N LEU A 799 -8.33 -19.86 -3.10
CA LEU A 799 -8.41 -19.88 -1.64
C LEU A 799 -8.77 -21.28 -1.12
N PHE A 800 -9.71 -21.94 -1.81
CA PHE A 800 -10.12 -23.33 -1.57
C PHE A 800 -9.42 -24.27 -2.55
N SER A 801 -8.15 -24.54 -2.29
CA SER A 801 -7.40 -25.59 -2.98
C SER A 801 -7.83 -26.99 -2.49
N THR A 802 -7.49 -28.04 -3.26
CA THR A 802 -7.75 -29.43 -2.86
C THR A 802 -7.13 -29.77 -1.50
N ALA A 803 -5.95 -29.21 -1.19
CA ALA A 803 -5.28 -29.39 0.09
C ALA A 803 -6.07 -28.74 1.25
N VAL A 804 -6.63 -27.53 1.02
CA VAL A 804 -7.47 -26.83 2.02
C VAL A 804 -8.76 -27.63 2.24
N MET A 805 -9.41 -28.06 1.16
CA MET A 805 -10.62 -28.85 1.26
C MET A 805 -10.37 -30.21 1.96
N GLY A 806 -9.27 -30.87 1.64
CA GLY A 806 -8.87 -32.11 2.33
C GLY A 806 -8.67 -31.91 3.82
N ARG A 807 -8.08 -30.77 4.24
CA ARG A 807 -7.90 -30.44 5.66
C ARG A 807 -9.25 -30.12 6.35
N ILE A 808 -10.15 -29.41 5.69
CA ILE A 808 -11.50 -29.14 6.18
C ILE A 808 -12.25 -30.45 6.43
N LEU A 809 -12.25 -31.36 5.44
CA LEU A 809 -12.90 -32.66 5.54
C LEU A 809 -12.25 -33.55 6.61
N PHE A 810 -10.93 -33.50 6.77
CA PHE A 810 -10.20 -34.25 7.79
C PHE A 810 -10.58 -33.79 9.20
N LEU A 811 -10.48 -32.51 9.49
CA LEU A 811 -10.79 -31.93 10.80
C LEU A 811 -12.29 -32.01 11.09
N GLY A 812 -13.14 -31.64 10.14
CA GLY A 812 -14.57 -31.72 10.29
C GLY A 812 -15.09 -33.14 10.41
N GLY A 813 -14.49 -34.08 9.69
CA GLY A 813 -14.79 -35.50 9.77
C GLY A 813 -14.50 -36.09 11.15
N ILE A 814 -13.33 -35.75 11.75
CA ILE A 814 -13.00 -36.19 13.12
C ILE A 814 -14.01 -35.63 14.11
N GLN A 815 -14.30 -34.31 14.03
CA GLN A 815 -15.25 -33.64 14.89
C GLN A 815 -16.65 -34.30 14.77
N ALA A 816 -17.13 -34.48 13.54
CA ALA A 816 -18.41 -35.08 13.26
C ALA A 816 -18.53 -36.52 13.81
N LEU A 817 -17.51 -37.34 13.59
CA LEU A 817 -17.47 -38.72 14.09
C LEU A 817 -17.47 -38.77 15.62
N GLY A 818 -16.71 -37.90 16.28
CA GLY A 818 -16.70 -37.87 17.73
C GLY A 818 -18.01 -37.41 18.33
N VAL A 819 -18.62 -36.37 17.76
CA VAL A 819 -19.92 -35.88 18.21
C VAL A 819 -21.02 -36.94 17.98
N CYS A 820 -21.04 -37.59 16.80
CA CYS A 820 -21.92 -38.72 16.55
C CYS A 820 -21.72 -39.87 17.55
N ALA A 821 -20.45 -40.25 17.79
CA ALA A 821 -20.13 -41.33 18.71
C ALA A 821 -20.65 -41.05 20.14
N VAL A 822 -20.45 -39.84 20.62
CA VAL A 822 -20.96 -39.42 21.95
C VAL A 822 -22.47 -39.42 21.99
N PHE A 823 -23.17 -38.93 20.96
CA PHE A 823 -24.61 -38.92 20.90
C PHE A 823 -25.22 -40.33 20.90
N PHE A 824 -24.80 -41.16 19.92
CA PHE A 824 -25.35 -42.52 19.77
C PHE A 824 -24.93 -43.43 20.89
N TRP A 825 -23.75 -43.28 21.48
CA TRP A 825 -23.35 -44.05 22.64
C TRP A 825 -24.21 -43.73 23.86
N HIS A 826 -24.48 -42.45 24.13
CA HIS A 826 -25.32 -42.02 25.25
C HIS A 826 -26.79 -42.48 25.07
N VAL A 827 -27.33 -42.36 23.87
CA VAL A 827 -28.67 -42.87 23.55
C VAL A 827 -28.75 -44.39 23.67
N HIS A 828 -27.76 -45.12 23.14
CA HIS A 828 -27.79 -46.58 23.15
C HIS A 828 -27.53 -47.14 24.58
N ALA A 829 -26.67 -46.51 25.35
CA ALA A 829 -26.37 -46.92 26.71
C ALA A 829 -27.58 -46.80 27.68
N SER A 830 -28.55 -45.96 27.32
CA SER A 830 -29.79 -45.80 28.10
C SER A 830 -30.71 -47.01 28.03
N GLY A 831 -30.58 -47.87 26.99
CA GLY A 831 -31.47 -49.03 26.78
C GLY A 831 -32.88 -48.69 26.33
N ILE A 832 -33.20 -47.38 26.12
CA ILE A 832 -34.51 -46.93 25.64
C ILE A 832 -34.65 -47.16 24.15
N PRO A 833 -35.76 -47.82 23.68
CA PRO A 833 -36.00 -47.95 22.24
C PRO A 833 -36.11 -46.57 21.56
N TYR A 834 -35.64 -46.45 20.33
CA TYR A 834 -35.66 -45.17 19.60
C TYR A 834 -37.06 -44.56 19.47
N ALA A 835 -38.09 -45.42 19.31
CA ALA A 835 -39.47 -44.96 19.21
C ALA A 835 -40.05 -44.30 20.48
N ASP A 836 -39.49 -44.60 21.64
CA ASP A 836 -39.97 -44.10 22.94
C ASP A 836 -39.29 -42.77 23.37
N PHE A 837 -38.32 -42.28 22.59
CA PHE A 837 -37.71 -41.01 22.85
C PHE A 837 -38.66 -39.85 22.56
N THR A 838 -38.85 -39.00 23.57
CA THR A 838 -39.56 -37.74 23.46
C THR A 838 -38.64 -36.53 23.71
N ARG A 839 -39.09 -35.35 23.37
CA ARG A 839 -38.33 -34.09 23.60
C ARG A 839 -38.07 -33.82 25.09
N ASP A 840 -38.84 -34.42 25.99
CA ASP A 840 -38.73 -34.25 27.44
C ASP A 840 -37.99 -35.42 28.14
N THR A 841 -37.55 -36.44 27.40
CA THR A 841 -36.79 -37.54 27.93
C THR A 841 -35.44 -37.01 28.49
N PRO A 842 -35.14 -37.20 29.79
CA PRO A 842 -33.91 -36.65 30.38
C PRO A 842 -32.62 -37.04 29.62
N VAL A 843 -32.51 -38.33 29.28
CA VAL A 843 -31.37 -38.87 28.50
C VAL A 843 -31.20 -38.17 27.16
N TYR A 844 -32.32 -37.85 26.48
CA TYR A 844 -32.26 -37.09 25.21
C TYR A 844 -31.73 -35.69 25.43
N ARG A 845 -32.20 -34.98 26.49
CA ARG A 845 -31.71 -33.65 26.85
C ARG A 845 -30.22 -33.65 27.21
N GLU A 846 -29.74 -34.66 27.94
CA GLU A 846 -28.32 -34.85 28.21
C GLU A 846 -27.53 -35.11 26.90
N ALA A 847 -28.05 -36.00 26.04
CA ALA A 847 -27.39 -36.34 24.77
C ALA A 847 -27.22 -35.11 23.84
N ILE A 848 -28.27 -34.28 23.66
CA ILE A 848 -28.16 -33.05 22.84
C ILE A 848 -27.26 -31.99 23.50
N THR A 849 -27.19 -31.97 24.83
CA THR A 849 -26.26 -31.10 25.57
C THR A 849 -24.83 -31.56 25.36
N MET A 850 -24.58 -32.89 25.41
CA MET A 850 -23.26 -33.48 25.11
C MET A 850 -22.82 -33.17 23.66
N VAL A 851 -23.73 -33.20 22.69
CA VAL A 851 -23.45 -32.82 21.29
C VAL A 851 -23.03 -31.35 21.22
N GLN A 852 -23.82 -30.44 21.79
CA GLN A 852 -23.54 -29.02 21.78
C GLN A 852 -22.21 -28.71 22.48
N ALA A 853 -21.99 -29.25 23.70
CA ALA A 853 -20.75 -29.09 24.42
C ALA A 853 -19.54 -29.73 23.70
N GLY A 854 -19.76 -30.90 23.07
CA GLY A 854 -18.75 -31.60 22.27
C GLY A 854 -18.28 -30.76 21.08
N ILE A 855 -19.21 -30.11 20.40
CA ILE A 855 -18.89 -29.18 19.30
C ILE A 855 -18.08 -28.01 19.86
N VAL A 856 -18.54 -27.31 20.90
CA VAL A 856 -17.84 -26.13 21.47
C VAL A 856 -16.42 -26.49 21.98
N VAL A 857 -16.26 -27.60 22.71
CA VAL A 857 -14.97 -28.05 23.20
C VAL A 857 -14.07 -28.43 22.04
N SER A 858 -14.55 -29.22 21.07
CA SER A 858 -13.75 -29.59 19.90
C SER A 858 -13.35 -28.39 19.06
N GLN A 859 -14.18 -27.35 18.97
CA GLN A 859 -13.85 -26.07 18.33
C GLN A 859 -12.66 -25.37 18.98
N PHE A 860 -12.60 -25.33 20.30
CA PHE A 860 -11.43 -24.75 21.00
C PHE A 860 -10.14 -25.44 20.59
N PHE A 861 -10.12 -26.77 20.59
CA PHE A 861 -8.94 -27.54 20.16
C PHE A 861 -8.69 -27.42 18.65
N ASN A 862 -9.73 -27.33 17.84
CA ASN A 862 -9.64 -27.08 16.40
C ASN A 862 -9.03 -25.69 16.11
N ALA A 863 -9.46 -24.66 16.84
CA ALA A 863 -8.89 -23.32 16.74
C ALA A 863 -7.39 -23.34 17.04
N LEU A 864 -6.94 -24.09 18.06
CA LEU A 864 -5.52 -24.29 18.35
C LEU A 864 -4.81 -25.08 17.23
N ALA A 865 -5.45 -26.11 16.70
CA ALA A 865 -4.90 -26.98 15.66
C ALA A 865 -4.63 -26.24 14.34
N VAL A 866 -5.53 -25.33 13.92
CA VAL A 866 -5.44 -24.62 12.64
C VAL A 866 -4.49 -23.42 12.64
N ARG A 867 -3.97 -22.99 13.82
CA ARG A 867 -3.06 -21.82 13.97
C ARG A 867 -1.83 -21.90 13.08
N THR A 868 -1.38 -23.10 12.78
CA THR A 868 -0.17 -23.34 11.97
C THR A 868 -0.48 -24.33 10.85
N ASP A 869 0.21 -24.19 9.71
CA ASP A 869 0.02 -25.09 8.58
C ASP A 869 0.96 -26.32 8.65
N ARG A 870 2.22 -26.12 9.00
CA ARG A 870 3.26 -27.16 9.05
C ARG A 870 3.96 -27.25 10.41
N GLN A 871 4.13 -26.12 11.07
CA GLN A 871 4.80 -26.05 12.36
C GLN A 871 3.91 -26.65 13.46
N SER A 872 4.51 -27.28 14.48
CA SER A 872 3.74 -27.70 15.64
C SER A 872 3.23 -26.48 16.42
N VAL A 873 1.98 -26.54 16.88
CA VAL A 873 1.39 -25.49 17.71
C VAL A 873 2.15 -25.30 19.02
N PHE A 874 2.73 -26.34 19.55
CA PHE A 874 3.57 -26.31 20.79
C PHE A 874 4.87 -25.52 20.57
N ARG A 875 5.46 -25.58 19.36
CA ARG A 875 6.64 -24.77 18.98
C ARG A 875 6.29 -23.33 18.66
N ALA A 876 5.11 -23.09 18.11
CA ALA A 876 4.59 -21.74 17.86
C ALA A 876 4.27 -21.01 19.18
N GLY A 877 4.07 -21.74 20.26
CA GLY A 877 3.70 -21.23 21.58
C GLY A 877 2.18 -21.06 21.74
N LEU A 878 1.60 -21.78 22.68
CA LEU A 878 0.15 -21.70 22.93
C LEU A 878 -0.30 -20.30 23.34
N LEU A 879 0.52 -19.58 24.11
CA LEU A 879 0.24 -18.25 24.62
C LEU A 879 0.53 -17.10 23.63
N SER A 880 1.06 -17.39 22.43
CA SER A 880 1.42 -16.35 21.44
C SER A 880 0.20 -15.60 20.88
N ASN A 881 -1.02 -16.15 21.02
CA ASN A 881 -2.27 -15.48 20.73
C ASN A 881 -3.22 -15.56 21.93
N PRO A 882 -3.10 -14.64 22.91
CA PRO A 882 -3.94 -14.65 24.11
C PRO A 882 -5.42 -14.41 23.81
N TRP A 883 -5.74 -13.69 22.74
CA TRP A 883 -7.12 -13.44 22.31
C TRP A 883 -7.83 -14.72 21.88
N LEU A 884 -7.11 -15.64 21.23
CA LEU A 884 -7.66 -16.94 20.84
C LEU A 884 -8.00 -17.79 22.07
N LEU A 885 -7.11 -17.82 23.05
CA LEU A 885 -7.36 -18.53 24.32
C LEU A 885 -8.54 -17.91 25.07
N ALA A 886 -8.59 -16.57 25.18
CA ALA A 886 -9.68 -15.88 25.84
C ALA A 886 -11.02 -16.17 25.13
N ALA A 887 -11.05 -16.16 23.80
CA ALA A 887 -12.22 -16.48 23.00
C ALA A 887 -12.69 -17.93 23.20
N GLY A 888 -11.75 -18.87 23.23
CA GLY A 888 -12.05 -20.29 23.47
C GLY A 888 -12.58 -20.56 24.87
N PHE A 889 -11.95 -19.98 25.90
CA PHE A 889 -12.45 -20.10 27.28
C PHE A 889 -13.79 -19.40 27.49
N PHE A 890 -14.04 -18.28 26.80
CA PHE A 890 -15.34 -17.62 26.77
C PHE A 890 -16.41 -18.55 26.20
N GLY A 891 -16.12 -19.22 25.05
CA GLY A 891 -17.05 -20.19 24.45
C GLY A 891 -17.38 -21.36 25.37
N ILE A 892 -16.36 -21.95 26.03
CA ILE A 892 -16.53 -23.02 27.02
C ILE A 892 -17.33 -22.50 28.22
N GLY A 893 -17.04 -21.30 28.71
CA GLY A 893 -17.77 -20.68 29.83
C GLY A 893 -19.23 -20.41 29.50
N LEU A 894 -19.51 -19.94 28.27
CA LEU A 894 -20.88 -19.76 27.77
C LEU A 894 -21.62 -21.10 27.69
N MET A 895 -20.97 -22.14 27.19
CA MET A 895 -21.54 -23.48 27.13
C MET A 895 -21.83 -24.05 28.52
N ALA A 896 -20.93 -23.82 29.49
CA ALA A 896 -21.16 -24.18 30.88
C ALA A 896 -22.40 -23.41 31.45
N ALA A 897 -22.50 -22.13 31.17
CA ALA A 897 -23.68 -21.35 31.57
C ALA A 897 -24.96 -21.90 30.97
N ILE A 898 -24.97 -22.28 29.68
CA ILE A 898 -26.10 -22.90 28.99
C ILE A 898 -26.45 -24.27 29.61
N SER A 899 -25.47 -25.04 30.10
CA SER A 899 -25.67 -26.35 30.69
C SER A 899 -26.16 -26.30 32.13
N TYR A 900 -25.83 -25.25 32.92
CA TYR A 900 -26.12 -25.25 34.37
C TYR A 900 -27.09 -24.14 34.78
N ALA A 901 -27.31 -23.09 34.02
CA ALA A 901 -28.22 -22.02 34.41
C ALA A 901 -29.67 -22.36 34.02
N PRO A 902 -30.62 -22.47 34.98
CA PRO A 902 -31.99 -22.91 34.71
C PRO A 902 -32.74 -22.08 33.64
N PRO A 903 -32.61 -20.73 33.58
CA PRO A 903 -33.26 -19.98 32.52
C PRO A 903 -32.72 -20.32 31.10
N LEU A 904 -31.42 -20.58 31.01
CA LEU A 904 -30.79 -20.95 29.74
C LEU A 904 -31.11 -22.40 29.34
N GLN A 905 -31.15 -23.30 30.31
CA GLN A 905 -31.62 -24.68 30.08
C GLN A 905 -33.04 -24.71 29.51
N ALA A 906 -33.95 -23.86 29.99
CA ALA A 906 -35.31 -23.77 29.46
C ALA A 906 -35.33 -23.29 27.99
N VAL A 907 -34.48 -22.33 27.63
CA VAL A 907 -34.37 -21.81 26.24
C VAL A 907 -33.75 -22.83 25.30
N PHE A 908 -32.59 -23.39 25.70
CA PHE A 908 -31.80 -24.28 24.86
C PHE A 908 -32.16 -25.76 25.01
N ARG A 909 -33.08 -26.10 25.90
CA ARG A 909 -33.49 -27.49 26.24
C ARG A 909 -32.32 -28.37 26.66
N THR A 910 -31.35 -27.80 27.37
CA THR A 910 -30.15 -28.51 27.84
C THR A 910 -30.36 -29.17 29.21
N ALA A 911 -29.42 -30.00 29.61
CA ALA A 911 -29.34 -30.64 30.90
C ALA A 911 -27.97 -30.42 31.52
N PRO A 912 -27.81 -30.48 32.86
CA PRO A 912 -26.48 -30.38 33.48
C PRO A 912 -25.66 -31.61 33.16
N LEU A 913 -24.38 -31.40 32.72
CA LEU A 913 -23.44 -32.45 32.42
C LEU A 913 -22.62 -32.82 33.68
N ALA A 914 -22.31 -34.09 33.84
CA ALA A 914 -21.39 -34.55 34.89
C ALA A 914 -19.92 -34.13 34.57
N PRO A 915 -19.05 -33.98 35.58
CA PRO A 915 -17.63 -33.70 35.33
C PRO A 915 -16.92 -34.76 34.45
N ALA A 916 -17.38 -36.01 34.50
CA ALA A 916 -16.90 -37.10 33.64
C ALA A 916 -17.20 -36.82 32.16
N ASP A 917 -18.36 -36.23 31.83
CA ASP A 917 -18.75 -35.88 30.45
C ASP A 917 -17.81 -34.82 29.89
N TRP A 918 -17.54 -33.77 30.68
CA TRP A 918 -16.57 -32.75 30.29
C TRP A 918 -15.17 -33.34 30.08
N ALA A 919 -14.75 -34.30 30.88
CA ALA A 919 -13.46 -34.98 30.71
C ALA A 919 -13.43 -35.80 29.41
N VAL A 920 -14.51 -36.49 29.04
CA VAL A 920 -14.64 -37.20 27.77
C VAL A 920 -14.56 -36.22 26.59
N LEU A 921 -15.30 -35.09 26.65
CA LEU A 921 -15.27 -34.09 25.60
C LEU A 921 -13.90 -33.43 25.45
N ALA A 922 -13.20 -33.16 26.56
CA ALA A 922 -11.86 -32.61 26.55
C ALA A 922 -10.83 -33.62 25.96
N ALA A 923 -10.95 -34.90 26.31
CA ALA A 923 -10.11 -35.97 25.76
C ALA A 923 -10.34 -36.10 24.23
N PHE A 924 -11.57 -35.99 23.77
CA PHE A 924 -11.90 -35.98 22.37
C PHE A 924 -11.30 -34.76 21.64
N GLY A 925 -11.37 -33.56 22.21
CA GLY A 925 -10.72 -32.37 21.67
C GLY A 925 -9.22 -32.50 21.60
N ALA A 926 -8.59 -33.09 22.64
CA ALA A 926 -7.16 -33.40 22.66
C ALA A 926 -6.75 -34.41 21.56
N LEU A 927 -7.60 -35.41 21.29
CA LEU A 927 -7.40 -36.36 20.19
C LEU A 927 -7.41 -35.67 18.83
N LEU A 928 -8.34 -34.71 18.59
CA LEU A 928 -8.38 -33.89 17.37
C LEU A 928 -7.06 -33.13 17.18
N LEU A 929 -6.57 -32.49 18.25
CA LEU A 929 -5.31 -31.75 18.18
C LEU A 929 -4.14 -32.71 17.91
N ALA A 930 -4.11 -33.86 18.52
CA ALA A 930 -3.07 -34.90 18.32
C ALA A 930 -3.09 -35.42 16.87
N ALA A 931 -4.27 -35.68 16.30
CA ALA A 931 -4.42 -36.11 14.92
C ALA A 931 -3.88 -35.03 13.92
N GLU A 932 -4.18 -33.77 14.15
CA GLU A 932 -3.64 -32.66 13.33
C GLU A 932 -2.12 -32.48 13.50
N GLU A 933 -1.59 -32.62 14.71
CA GLU A 933 -0.14 -32.58 14.94
C GLU A 933 0.58 -33.76 14.26
N LEU A 934 -0.03 -34.96 14.23
CA LEU A 934 0.48 -36.11 13.49
C LEU A 934 0.46 -35.83 11.97
N ARG A 935 -0.61 -35.23 11.43
CA ARG A 935 -0.67 -34.80 10.03
C ARG A 935 0.46 -33.80 9.71
N LYS A 936 0.68 -32.78 10.56
CA LYS A 936 1.76 -31.82 10.41
C LYS A 936 3.14 -32.47 10.47
N TRP A 937 3.31 -33.44 11.36
CA TRP A 937 4.56 -34.19 11.47
C TRP A 937 4.87 -35.00 10.22
N THR A 938 3.86 -35.69 9.62
CA THR A 938 4.03 -36.43 8.38
C THR A 938 4.37 -35.51 7.20
N LEU A 939 3.74 -34.34 7.13
CA LEU A 939 4.05 -33.34 6.10
C LEU A 939 5.48 -32.81 6.21
N ARG A 940 5.98 -32.55 7.43
CA ARG A 940 7.37 -32.14 7.65
C ARG A 940 8.38 -33.22 7.22
N ARG A 941 8.06 -34.50 7.42
CA ARG A 941 8.92 -35.60 7.00
C ARG A 941 8.96 -35.80 5.47
N ARG A 942 7.83 -35.59 4.80
CA ARG A 942 7.72 -35.75 3.33
C ARG A 942 8.35 -34.60 2.54
N SER A 943 8.41 -33.43 3.12
CA SER A 943 9.01 -32.25 2.50
C SER A 943 10.02 -31.64 3.48
N PRO A 944 11.25 -32.18 3.60
CA PRO A 944 12.28 -31.52 4.38
C PRO A 944 12.48 -30.12 3.78
N ALA A 945 12.50 -29.10 4.64
CA ALA A 945 12.83 -27.75 4.22
C ALA A 945 14.16 -27.80 3.45
N PRO A 946 14.33 -26.99 2.38
CA PRO A 946 15.61 -26.88 1.71
C PRO A 946 16.64 -26.57 2.81
N LYS A 947 17.68 -27.42 2.91
CA LYS A 947 18.77 -27.21 3.83
C LYS A 947 19.38 -25.85 3.52
N GLY A 948 18.98 -24.84 4.28
CA GLY A 948 19.63 -23.56 4.28
C GLY A 948 21.10 -23.83 4.58
N GLY A 949 21.98 -23.41 3.66
CA GLY A 949 23.40 -23.42 3.91
C GLY A 949 23.65 -22.78 5.28
N ARG A 950 24.37 -23.46 6.14
CA ARG A 950 24.91 -22.86 7.36
C ARG A 950 25.73 -21.64 6.98
N PRO A 951 25.74 -20.58 7.83
CA PRO A 951 26.37 -19.30 7.57
C PRO A 951 27.84 -19.42 7.24
#